data_aab47611412da65eb3b7697948deb720
#
_entry.id   aab47611412da65eb3b7697948deb720
#
_cell.length_a   1.000
_cell.length_b   1.000
_cell.length_c   1.000
_cell.angle_alpha   90.00
_cell.angle_beta   90.00
_cell.angle_gamma   90.00
#
_symmetry.space_group_name_H-M   'P 1'
#
loop_
_entity.id
_entity.type
_entity.pdbx_description
1 polymer ?
#
loop_
_entity_poly.entity_id
_entity_poly.type
_entity_poly.pdbx_seq_one_letter_code
_entity_poly.pdbx_strand_id
1 'polypeptide(L)'
;MNVIEKVFGTHSERELKRILPIVDKIESLRDDMMALTDEQLKDKTKEYKTRLAQGETLDDLLPEAYATVREAGRRVLNMEHFRVQLIGGIILHQGRIAEMKTGEGKTLVSTLPAYLNALEGKGVHVVTVNDYLAARDAEWMGAIHEFLGLKVGIVLNSMKPEERKAAYACDITYVTNNELGFDYLRDNMAIYKEQLVLRDLHYAIIDEVDSVLIDEARTPLIISGQSGKSTSLYEACDILARQLKRGDDVGEFSKMDAIMGIEQEENGDFVVNEKDKVVNLTAEGIEKVEKFFHIENLADPENLEIQNNIILALRAHNLMHRDKDYVVKEDQVLIVDEFTGRIMPGRRYSDGLHQAIEAKEHVKVKRESKTLATITFQNFFNKFEKKSGMTGTALTEEKEFRDIYGMDVVEIPTNRPVIRKDLHDAVYKTKKEKLNAIVEAVKEAHAKGQPVLVGTITIEASEQLSGMLRREGIQHKVLNAKFHELEAEIVADAGIHGAVTIATNMAGRGTDIKLDEEAKAAGGLKIIGTERHESRRIDNQLRGRSGRQGDPGESRFYISLEDDLMRLFGSEKMISMFNALGIPEGQEIEHKMLSKAIENAQKKIEGNNFGIRKNLLEYDQVNNEQREIIYAERRRVLDGESMRDVIYKMITDIVDNTVDMVIGEENDSEEWNLAELNSLLLPIIPLEPITKERISKPKKDSLKQQLKEEAVRFYETKEAEFPEPEMIREAERVVLLKVIDRKWMNHIDDMDQLRQGIGLQAYGQRDPLVEYKMAGFDMFDEMTASIQEDTIRLLYHVKIEQKVEREQVAKVTGTNKDESATNTPKKRAAAKVYPNDPCPCGSGKKYKQCCGRNAAQ
;
A
#
# COMPACT_ATOMS: atom_id res chain seq x y z
N MET A 1 18.39 -26.74 -11.13
CA MET A 1 17.43 -27.61 -11.84
C MET A 1 17.44 -28.97 -11.20
N ASN A 2 16.31 -29.39 -10.68
CA ASN A 2 16.08 -30.76 -10.18
C ASN A 2 16.10 -31.76 -11.35
N VAL A 3 16.42 -33.04 -11.06
CA VAL A 3 16.45 -34.12 -12.10
C VAL A 3 15.10 -34.21 -12.82
N ILE A 4 13.99 -33.94 -12.13
CA ILE A 4 12.63 -33.90 -12.67
C ILE A 4 12.47 -32.77 -13.71
N GLU A 5 13.01 -31.60 -13.45
CA GLU A 5 12.96 -30.43 -14.36
C GLU A 5 13.77 -30.66 -15.65
N LYS A 6 14.85 -31.45 -15.57
CA LYS A 6 15.64 -31.80 -16.75
C LYS A 6 14.92 -32.76 -17.68
N VAL A 7 14.00 -33.59 -17.18
CA VAL A 7 13.28 -34.60 -17.96
C VAL A 7 11.92 -34.08 -18.44
N PHE A 8 11.20 -33.33 -17.61
CA PHE A 8 9.82 -32.88 -17.88
C PHE A 8 9.69 -31.41 -18.22
N GLY A 9 10.78 -30.67 -18.23
CA GLY A 9 10.80 -29.21 -18.37
C GLY A 9 10.33 -28.45 -17.10
N THR A 10 10.53 -27.14 -17.08
CA THR A 10 10.05 -26.27 -16.02
C THR A 10 8.53 -26.16 -16.00
N HIS A 11 7.96 -25.63 -14.92
CA HIS A 11 6.52 -25.35 -14.85
C HIS A 11 6.09 -24.45 -16.02
N SER A 12 6.81 -23.35 -16.22
CA SER A 12 6.54 -22.40 -17.31
C SER A 12 6.60 -23.06 -18.70
N GLU A 13 7.61 -23.91 -18.99
CA GLU A 13 7.70 -24.59 -20.27
C GLU A 13 6.52 -25.52 -20.56
N ARG A 14 5.97 -26.17 -19.53
CA ARG A 14 4.78 -27.05 -19.69
C ARG A 14 3.52 -26.21 -19.96
N GLU A 15 3.36 -25.10 -19.27
CA GLU A 15 2.22 -24.20 -19.47
C GLU A 15 2.28 -23.53 -20.85
N LEU A 16 3.47 -23.12 -21.30
CA LEU A 16 3.65 -22.59 -22.65
C LEU A 16 3.21 -23.58 -23.72
N LYS A 17 3.55 -24.90 -23.58
CA LYS A 17 3.10 -25.93 -24.53
C LYS A 17 1.58 -26.06 -24.60
N ARG A 18 0.84 -25.76 -23.50
CA ARG A 18 -0.63 -25.76 -23.48
C ARG A 18 -1.23 -24.54 -24.16
N ILE A 19 -0.53 -23.43 -24.08
CA ILE A 19 -0.99 -22.14 -24.60
C ILE A 19 -0.70 -21.97 -26.08
N LEU A 20 0.41 -22.53 -26.58
CA LEU A 20 0.85 -22.40 -27.99
C LEU A 20 -0.23 -22.74 -29.02
N PRO A 21 -1.05 -23.79 -28.88
CA PRO A 21 -2.12 -24.08 -29.87
C PRO A 21 -3.16 -22.95 -29.95
N ILE A 22 -3.44 -22.25 -28.84
CA ILE A 22 -4.37 -21.11 -28.82
C ILE A 22 -3.75 -19.94 -29.57
N VAL A 23 -2.44 -19.70 -29.37
CA VAL A 23 -1.69 -18.67 -30.09
C VAL A 23 -1.68 -18.94 -31.58
N ASP A 24 -1.44 -20.21 -32.00
CA ASP A 24 -1.47 -20.61 -33.41
C ASP A 24 -2.84 -20.31 -34.04
N LYS A 25 -3.94 -20.57 -33.30
CA LYS A 25 -5.30 -20.22 -33.74
C LYS A 25 -5.49 -18.72 -33.91
N ILE A 26 -5.00 -17.89 -32.95
CA ILE A 26 -5.06 -16.40 -33.06
C ILE A 26 -4.31 -15.93 -34.31
N GLU A 27 -3.10 -16.46 -34.53
CA GLU A 27 -2.27 -16.10 -35.69
C GLU A 27 -2.91 -16.51 -37.00
N SER A 28 -3.61 -17.64 -37.03
CA SER A 28 -4.33 -18.09 -38.25
C SER A 28 -5.48 -17.17 -38.65
N LEU A 29 -6.07 -16.43 -37.73
CA LEU A 29 -7.15 -15.45 -37.99
C LEU A 29 -6.65 -14.09 -38.48
N ARG A 30 -5.34 -13.88 -38.56
CA ARG A 30 -4.74 -12.59 -38.91
C ARG A 30 -5.25 -12.02 -40.22
N ASP A 31 -5.19 -12.82 -41.30
CA ASP A 31 -5.55 -12.37 -42.63
C ASP A 31 -7.06 -12.08 -42.74
N ASP A 32 -7.89 -12.88 -42.06
CA ASP A 32 -9.34 -12.64 -41.97
C ASP A 32 -9.66 -11.32 -41.31
N MET A 33 -9.01 -10.97 -40.19
CA MET A 33 -9.18 -9.69 -39.49
C MET A 33 -8.65 -8.51 -40.32
N MET A 34 -7.55 -8.68 -41.05
CA MET A 34 -6.98 -7.66 -41.94
C MET A 34 -7.92 -7.33 -43.09
N ALA A 35 -8.71 -8.30 -43.60
CA ALA A 35 -9.68 -8.09 -44.67
C ALA A 35 -10.91 -7.30 -44.26
N LEU A 36 -11.21 -7.15 -42.97
CA LEU A 36 -12.36 -6.40 -42.44
C LEU A 36 -12.18 -4.88 -42.64
N THR A 37 -13.25 -4.16 -42.89
CA THR A 37 -13.28 -2.70 -42.80
C THR A 37 -13.25 -2.25 -41.32
N ASP A 38 -12.97 -0.96 -41.08
CA ASP A 38 -12.96 -0.43 -39.71
C ASP A 38 -14.34 -0.58 -39.03
N GLU A 39 -15.43 -0.39 -39.78
CA GLU A 39 -16.79 -0.57 -39.27
C GLU A 39 -17.06 -2.05 -38.92
N GLN A 40 -16.68 -2.96 -39.78
CA GLN A 40 -16.81 -4.40 -39.51
C GLN A 40 -16.00 -4.85 -38.31
N LEU A 41 -14.77 -4.31 -38.13
CA LEU A 41 -13.93 -4.61 -36.98
C LEU A 41 -14.54 -4.10 -35.67
N LYS A 42 -15.15 -2.90 -35.69
CA LYS A 42 -15.90 -2.34 -34.55
C LYS A 42 -17.16 -3.17 -34.22
N ASP A 43 -17.87 -3.63 -35.22
CA ASP A 43 -19.08 -4.44 -35.03
C ASP A 43 -18.79 -5.81 -34.43
N LYS A 44 -17.54 -6.31 -34.49
CA LYS A 44 -17.12 -7.53 -33.78
C LYS A 44 -17.39 -7.46 -32.28
N THR A 45 -17.22 -6.30 -31.67
CA THR A 45 -17.52 -6.10 -30.24
C THR A 45 -18.99 -6.38 -29.92
N LYS A 46 -19.92 -5.93 -30.78
CA LYS A 46 -21.34 -6.20 -30.61
C LYS A 46 -21.66 -7.67 -30.84
N GLU A 47 -21.03 -8.29 -31.84
CA GLU A 47 -21.15 -9.71 -32.15
C GLU A 47 -20.73 -10.54 -30.92
N TYR A 48 -19.56 -10.26 -30.34
CA TYR A 48 -19.06 -11.00 -29.18
C TYR A 48 -19.95 -10.83 -27.96
N LYS A 49 -20.42 -9.60 -27.65
CA LYS A 49 -21.40 -9.36 -26.58
C LYS A 49 -22.71 -10.16 -26.78
N THR A 50 -23.17 -10.31 -28.02
CA THR A 50 -24.35 -11.10 -28.36
C THR A 50 -24.10 -12.59 -28.15
N ARG A 51 -22.94 -13.10 -28.55
CA ARG A 51 -22.58 -14.53 -28.40
C ARG A 51 -22.42 -14.88 -26.91
N LEU A 52 -21.84 -14.00 -26.08
CA LEU A 52 -21.79 -14.14 -24.64
C LEU A 52 -23.20 -14.22 -24.03
N ALA A 53 -24.14 -13.35 -24.48
CA ALA A 53 -25.52 -13.40 -24.03
C ALA A 53 -26.25 -14.67 -24.43
N GLN A 54 -25.79 -15.37 -25.47
CA GLN A 54 -26.29 -16.67 -25.94
C GLN A 54 -25.66 -17.85 -25.21
N GLY A 55 -24.68 -17.62 -24.30
CA GLY A 55 -24.10 -18.64 -23.47
C GLY A 55 -22.71 -19.14 -23.88
N GLU A 56 -22.06 -18.54 -24.87
CA GLU A 56 -20.64 -18.79 -25.14
C GLU A 56 -19.80 -18.22 -23.99
N THR A 57 -18.63 -18.81 -23.76
CA THR A 57 -17.69 -18.38 -22.73
C THR A 57 -16.65 -17.40 -23.27
N LEU A 58 -15.98 -16.66 -22.38
CA LEU A 58 -14.84 -15.81 -22.77
C LEU A 58 -13.69 -16.64 -23.38
N ASP A 59 -13.48 -17.88 -22.92
CA ASP A 59 -12.47 -18.77 -23.45
C ASP A 59 -12.77 -19.19 -24.90
N ASP A 60 -14.04 -19.39 -25.25
CA ASP A 60 -14.46 -19.69 -26.63
C ASP A 60 -14.20 -18.52 -27.57
N LEU A 61 -14.44 -17.29 -27.10
CA LEU A 61 -14.24 -16.06 -27.86
C LEU A 61 -12.77 -15.58 -27.90
N LEU A 62 -11.93 -16.04 -26.99
CA LEU A 62 -10.56 -15.54 -26.80
C LEU A 62 -9.76 -15.47 -28.12
N PRO A 63 -9.70 -16.52 -28.97
CA PRO A 63 -8.89 -16.45 -30.18
C PRO A 63 -9.33 -15.34 -31.15
N GLU A 64 -10.64 -15.19 -31.34
CA GLU A 64 -11.21 -14.18 -32.25
C GLU A 64 -11.07 -12.78 -31.67
N ALA A 65 -11.34 -12.62 -30.37
CA ALA A 65 -11.22 -11.34 -29.67
C ALA A 65 -9.76 -10.82 -29.67
N TYR A 66 -8.79 -11.70 -29.42
CA TYR A 66 -7.37 -11.34 -29.47
C TYR A 66 -6.88 -10.99 -30.87
N ALA A 67 -7.35 -11.71 -31.90
CA ALA A 67 -7.08 -11.36 -33.29
C ALA A 67 -7.67 -9.98 -33.65
N THR A 68 -8.86 -9.66 -33.15
CA THR A 68 -9.50 -8.34 -33.32
C THR A 68 -8.68 -7.22 -32.68
N VAL A 69 -8.24 -7.39 -31.40
CA VAL A 69 -7.41 -6.39 -30.70
C VAL A 69 -6.06 -6.24 -31.38
N ARG A 70 -5.44 -7.33 -31.83
CA ARG A 70 -4.16 -7.33 -32.55
C ARG A 70 -4.25 -6.48 -33.82
N GLU A 71 -5.30 -6.63 -34.62
CA GLU A 71 -5.54 -5.84 -35.82
C GLU A 71 -5.88 -4.37 -35.49
N ALA A 72 -6.68 -4.12 -34.46
CA ALA A 72 -6.97 -2.75 -34.00
C ALA A 72 -5.69 -2.04 -33.55
N GLY A 73 -4.80 -2.71 -32.81
CA GLY A 73 -3.49 -2.19 -32.41
C GLY A 73 -2.62 -1.83 -33.60
N ARG A 74 -2.63 -2.67 -34.64
CA ARG A 74 -1.91 -2.41 -35.91
C ARG A 74 -2.45 -1.17 -36.62
N ARG A 75 -3.78 -1.00 -36.69
CA ARG A 75 -4.41 0.16 -37.36
C ARG A 75 -4.24 1.45 -36.60
N VAL A 76 -4.49 1.44 -35.30
CA VAL A 76 -4.58 2.65 -34.46
C VAL A 76 -3.20 3.12 -34.02
N LEU A 77 -2.33 2.21 -33.58
CA LEU A 77 -1.01 2.53 -33.00
C LEU A 77 0.15 2.16 -33.90
N ASN A 78 -0.08 1.53 -35.05
CA ASN A 78 0.96 0.90 -35.88
C ASN A 78 1.79 -0.15 -35.10
N MET A 79 1.14 -0.81 -34.12
CA MET A 79 1.75 -1.84 -33.26
C MET A 79 0.97 -3.13 -33.38
N GLU A 80 1.60 -4.14 -33.95
CA GLU A 80 1.04 -5.50 -33.98
C GLU A 80 1.63 -6.33 -32.87
N HIS A 81 0.80 -7.02 -32.07
CA HIS A 81 1.26 -7.86 -30.99
C HIS A 81 2.16 -8.99 -31.46
N PHE A 82 3.29 -9.16 -30.81
CA PHE A 82 4.18 -10.29 -31.03
C PHE A 82 3.61 -11.59 -30.45
N ARG A 83 4.07 -12.71 -30.96
CA ARG A 83 3.68 -14.04 -30.47
C ARG A 83 3.83 -14.18 -28.95
N VAL A 84 4.94 -13.70 -28.39
CA VAL A 84 5.19 -13.72 -26.93
C VAL A 84 4.21 -12.83 -26.15
N GLN A 85 3.73 -11.76 -26.76
CA GLN A 85 2.73 -10.88 -26.16
C GLN A 85 1.33 -11.52 -26.16
N LEU A 86 0.98 -12.30 -27.20
CA LEU A 86 -0.27 -13.09 -27.19
C LEU A 86 -0.25 -14.13 -26.06
N ILE A 87 0.89 -14.79 -25.83
CA ILE A 87 1.08 -15.71 -24.68
C ILE A 87 0.83 -14.95 -23.36
N GLY A 88 1.44 -13.78 -23.21
CA GLY A 88 1.25 -12.94 -22.02
C GLY A 88 -0.22 -12.58 -21.76
N GLY A 89 -0.94 -12.17 -22.82
CA GLY A 89 -2.37 -11.87 -22.74
C GLY A 89 -3.22 -13.06 -22.29
N ILE A 90 -2.91 -14.27 -22.76
CA ILE A 90 -3.62 -15.50 -22.36
C ILE A 90 -3.37 -15.81 -20.87
N ILE A 91 -2.12 -15.70 -20.41
CA ILE A 91 -1.76 -15.94 -19.01
C ILE A 91 -2.49 -14.94 -18.10
N LEU A 92 -2.54 -13.66 -18.47
CA LEU A 92 -3.29 -12.66 -17.74
C LEU A 92 -4.79 -12.97 -17.70
N HIS A 93 -5.37 -13.39 -18.83
CA HIS A 93 -6.79 -13.80 -18.86
C HIS A 93 -7.07 -14.98 -17.92
N GLN A 94 -6.12 -15.89 -17.73
CA GLN A 94 -6.23 -17.01 -16.80
C GLN A 94 -6.11 -16.63 -15.31
N GLY A 95 -5.97 -15.35 -14.97
CA GLY A 95 -5.82 -14.89 -13.59
C GLY A 95 -4.44 -15.22 -12.99
N ARG A 96 -3.41 -15.24 -13.78
CA ARG A 96 -2.03 -15.62 -13.42
C ARG A 96 -1.07 -14.44 -13.60
N ILE A 97 0.19 -14.63 -13.21
CA ILE A 97 1.23 -13.61 -13.39
C ILE A 97 2.07 -13.93 -14.63
N ALA A 98 2.09 -12.99 -15.57
CA ALA A 98 2.94 -13.02 -16.74
C ALA A 98 4.29 -12.36 -16.42
N GLU A 99 5.37 -13.17 -16.25
CA GLU A 99 6.71 -12.60 -16.15
C GLU A 99 7.27 -12.36 -17.55
N MET A 100 7.25 -11.12 -17.97
CA MET A 100 7.82 -10.65 -19.23
C MET A 100 8.95 -9.67 -18.95
N LYS A 101 10.13 -9.90 -19.49
CA LYS A 101 11.29 -9.03 -19.27
C LYS A 101 10.97 -7.58 -19.64
N THR A 102 11.64 -6.65 -18.98
CA THR A 102 11.45 -5.22 -19.22
C THR A 102 11.73 -4.89 -20.70
N GLY A 103 10.88 -4.03 -21.30
CA GLY A 103 10.98 -3.70 -22.73
C GLY A 103 10.27 -4.66 -23.70
N GLU A 104 9.56 -5.69 -23.19
CA GLU A 104 8.77 -6.61 -24.03
C GLU A 104 7.35 -6.10 -24.36
N GLY A 105 7.01 -4.86 -23.96
CA GLY A 105 5.73 -4.22 -24.29
C GLY A 105 4.55 -4.71 -23.46
N LYS A 106 4.74 -4.92 -22.15
CA LYS A 106 3.69 -5.35 -21.21
C LYS A 106 2.43 -4.48 -21.30
N THR A 107 2.57 -3.16 -21.45
CA THR A 107 1.44 -2.23 -21.58
C THR A 107 0.52 -2.58 -22.76
N LEU A 108 1.11 -2.97 -23.89
CA LEU A 108 0.35 -3.43 -25.06
C LEU A 108 -0.32 -4.80 -24.81
N VAL A 109 0.35 -5.68 -24.05
CA VAL A 109 -0.20 -7.01 -23.70
C VAL A 109 -1.49 -6.88 -22.89
N SER A 110 -1.56 -5.93 -21.97
CA SER A 110 -2.75 -5.72 -21.11
C SER A 110 -4.01 -5.41 -21.91
N THR A 111 -3.91 -4.89 -23.13
CA THR A 111 -5.06 -4.58 -23.98
C THR A 111 -5.85 -5.83 -24.38
N LEU A 112 -5.19 -6.97 -24.52
CA LEU A 112 -5.80 -8.24 -24.92
C LEU A 112 -6.81 -8.75 -23.88
N PRO A 113 -6.38 -9.04 -22.61
CA PRO A 113 -7.32 -9.48 -21.59
C PRO A 113 -8.27 -8.37 -21.13
N ALA A 114 -7.87 -7.10 -21.19
CA ALA A 114 -8.76 -5.99 -20.85
C ALA A 114 -9.97 -5.94 -21.79
N TYR A 115 -9.74 -6.01 -23.10
CA TYR A 115 -10.82 -6.04 -24.08
C TYR A 115 -11.74 -7.24 -23.89
N LEU A 116 -11.17 -8.46 -23.81
CA LEU A 116 -11.94 -9.69 -23.70
C LEU A 116 -12.85 -9.70 -22.47
N ASN A 117 -12.30 -9.35 -21.30
CA ASN A 117 -13.10 -9.35 -20.06
C ASN A 117 -14.07 -8.16 -19.97
N ALA A 118 -13.81 -7.05 -20.64
CA ALA A 118 -14.73 -5.91 -20.73
C ALA A 118 -16.02 -6.23 -21.49
N LEU A 119 -16.02 -7.26 -22.34
CA LEU A 119 -17.21 -7.71 -23.07
C LEU A 119 -18.37 -8.13 -22.16
N GLU A 120 -18.06 -8.60 -20.93
CA GLU A 120 -19.09 -8.95 -19.94
C GLU A 120 -19.83 -7.71 -19.36
N GLY A 121 -19.30 -6.51 -19.55
CA GLY A 121 -19.91 -5.29 -19.03
C GLY A 121 -19.77 -5.06 -17.52
N LYS A 122 -19.04 -5.93 -16.81
CA LYS A 122 -18.86 -5.85 -15.35
C LYS A 122 -17.75 -4.87 -14.92
N GLY A 123 -16.91 -4.43 -15.86
CA GLY A 123 -15.79 -3.49 -15.63
C GLY A 123 -14.46 -4.20 -15.39
N VAL A 124 -13.43 -3.64 -16.03
CA VAL A 124 -12.05 -4.09 -15.92
C VAL A 124 -11.21 -2.93 -15.38
N HIS A 125 -10.39 -3.21 -14.37
CA HIS A 125 -9.48 -2.24 -13.79
C HIS A 125 -8.04 -2.56 -14.22
N VAL A 126 -7.39 -1.62 -14.92
CA VAL A 126 -5.95 -1.69 -15.21
C VAL A 126 -5.24 -0.86 -14.14
N VAL A 127 -4.56 -1.55 -13.24
CA VAL A 127 -3.97 -0.95 -12.05
C VAL A 127 -2.50 -0.68 -12.27
N THR A 128 -2.08 0.56 -12.03
CA THR A 128 -0.69 1.03 -12.16
C THR A 128 -0.16 1.59 -10.84
N VAL A 129 1.13 1.91 -10.79
CA VAL A 129 1.78 2.39 -9.57
C VAL A 129 1.73 3.91 -9.36
N ASN A 130 1.39 4.71 -10.40
CA ASN A 130 1.29 6.17 -10.27
C ASN A 130 0.38 6.80 -11.33
N ASP A 131 -0.04 8.05 -11.08
CA ASP A 131 -0.94 8.82 -11.94
C ASP A 131 -0.39 9.08 -13.35
N TYR A 132 0.93 9.27 -13.46
CA TYR A 132 1.56 9.49 -14.78
C TYR A 132 1.39 8.27 -15.70
N LEU A 133 1.65 7.08 -15.17
CA LEU A 133 1.48 5.83 -15.93
C LEU A 133 0.00 5.58 -16.25
N ALA A 134 -0.89 5.81 -15.28
CA ALA A 134 -2.33 5.67 -15.50
C ALA A 134 -2.83 6.57 -16.64
N ALA A 135 -2.40 7.85 -16.65
CA ALA A 135 -2.78 8.82 -17.69
C ALA A 135 -2.20 8.44 -19.06
N ARG A 136 -0.89 8.16 -19.09
CA ARG A 136 -0.19 7.76 -20.34
C ARG A 136 -0.80 6.52 -20.96
N ASP A 137 -1.04 5.49 -20.16
CA ASP A 137 -1.52 4.20 -20.65
C ASP A 137 -2.99 4.25 -21.04
N ALA A 138 -3.82 5.04 -20.32
CA ALA A 138 -5.19 5.30 -20.70
C ALA A 138 -5.30 6.05 -22.04
N GLU A 139 -4.47 7.07 -22.27
CA GLU A 139 -4.44 7.81 -23.53
C GLU A 139 -3.93 6.93 -24.68
N TRP A 140 -2.84 6.21 -24.45
CA TRP A 140 -2.16 5.46 -25.49
C TRP A 140 -2.87 4.15 -25.83
N MET A 141 -3.13 3.28 -24.85
CA MET A 141 -3.79 1.99 -25.06
C MET A 141 -5.32 2.14 -25.17
N GLY A 142 -5.89 3.14 -24.50
CA GLY A 142 -7.31 3.45 -24.57
C GLY A 142 -7.80 3.68 -26.00
N ALA A 143 -6.97 4.26 -26.86
CA ALA A 143 -7.29 4.46 -28.27
C ALA A 143 -7.67 3.15 -29.00
N ILE A 144 -7.09 1.99 -28.64
CA ILE A 144 -7.46 0.67 -29.20
C ILE A 144 -8.88 0.30 -28.75
N HIS A 145 -9.18 0.46 -27.47
CA HIS A 145 -10.47 0.09 -26.89
C HIS A 145 -11.60 0.97 -27.40
N GLU A 146 -11.36 2.28 -27.49
CA GLU A 146 -12.32 3.25 -28.02
C GLU A 146 -12.59 3.02 -29.51
N PHE A 147 -11.54 2.69 -30.29
CA PHE A 147 -11.70 2.30 -31.68
C PHE A 147 -12.62 1.07 -31.82
N LEU A 148 -12.53 0.12 -30.91
CA LEU A 148 -13.37 -1.09 -30.86
C LEU A 148 -14.75 -0.84 -30.20
N GLY A 149 -15.07 0.40 -29.81
CA GLY A 149 -16.39 0.81 -29.29
C GLY A 149 -16.59 0.57 -27.79
N LEU A 150 -15.53 0.36 -27.02
CA LEU A 150 -15.55 0.31 -25.55
C LEU A 150 -15.27 1.70 -24.96
N LYS A 151 -15.82 1.96 -23.78
CA LYS A 151 -15.55 3.19 -23.02
C LYS A 151 -14.36 3.01 -22.10
N VAL A 152 -13.45 3.98 -22.15
CA VAL A 152 -12.26 4.01 -21.29
C VAL A 152 -12.38 5.14 -20.28
N GLY A 153 -12.16 4.84 -19.01
CA GLY A 153 -12.11 5.79 -17.91
C GLY A 153 -10.70 5.86 -17.32
N ILE A 154 -10.40 6.97 -16.68
CA ILE A 154 -9.18 7.17 -15.89
C ILE A 154 -9.56 7.73 -14.55
N VAL A 155 -8.87 7.26 -13.49
CA VAL A 155 -9.01 7.80 -12.15
C VAL A 155 -7.65 8.26 -11.66
N LEU A 156 -7.58 9.57 -11.39
CA LEU A 156 -6.40 10.26 -10.86
C LEU A 156 -6.71 10.84 -9.48
N ASN A 157 -5.67 11.08 -8.70
CA ASN A 157 -5.79 11.61 -7.36
C ASN A 157 -6.59 12.93 -7.28
N SER A 158 -6.38 13.85 -8.23
CA SER A 158 -7.00 15.18 -8.25
C SER A 158 -8.49 15.20 -8.63
N MET A 159 -9.07 14.05 -9.01
CA MET A 159 -10.45 13.97 -9.51
C MET A 159 -11.49 14.01 -8.39
N LYS A 160 -12.63 14.64 -8.68
CA LYS A 160 -13.79 14.71 -7.80
C LYS A 160 -14.58 13.39 -7.79
N PRO A 161 -15.38 13.11 -6.75
CA PRO A 161 -16.17 11.88 -6.65
C PRO A 161 -17.06 11.61 -7.86
N GLU A 162 -17.71 12.63 -8.41
CA GLU A 162 -18.60 12.52 -9.58
C GLU A 162 -17.84 12.10 -10.84
N GLU A 163 -16.62 12.63 -11.02
CA GLU A 163 -15.74 12.30 -12.14
C GLU A 163 -15.21 10.87 -12.00
N ARG A 164 -14.84 10.47 -10.76
CA ARG A 164 -14.43 9.10 -10.45
C ARG A 164 -15.55 8.10 -10.73
N LYS A 165 -16.78 8.40 -10.29
CA LYS A 165 -17.95 7.56 -10.54
C LYS A 165 -18.20 7.35 -12.05
N ALA A 166 -18.08 8.40 -12.84
CA ALA A 166 -18.20 8.32 -14.29
C ALA A 166 -17.08 7.47 -14.92
N ALA A 167 -15.85 7.57 -14.42
CA ALA A 167 -14.71 6.79 -14.88
C ALA A 167 -14.86 5.30 -14.53
N TYR A 168 -15.27 4.97 -13.31
CA TYR A 168 -15.51 3.57 -12.90
C TYR A 168 -16.73 2.95 -13.62
N ALA A 169 -17.66 3.76 -14.14
CA ALA A 169 -18.78 3.28 -14.95
C ALA A 169 -18.38 2.89 -16.39
N CYS A 170 -17.16 3.18 -16.84
CA CYS A 170 -16.63 2.77 -18.12
C CYS A 170 -16.36 1.26 -18.18
N ASP A 171 -16.20 0.72 -19.40
CA ASP A 171 -15.91 -0.70 -19.61
C ASP A 171 -14.52 -1.08 -19.07
N ILE A 172 -13.53 -0.18 -19.25
CA ILE A 172 -12.15 -0.33 -18.79
C ILE A 172 -11.76 0.94 -18.05
N THR A 173 -11.19 0.81 -16.86
CA THR A 173 -10.73 1.95 -16.04
C THR A 173 -9.26 1.80 -15.70
N TYR A 174 -8.45 2.80 -16.07
CA TYR A 174 -7.06 2.92 -15.63
C TYR A 174 -7.00 3.69 -14.31
N VAL A 175 -6.32 3.14 -13.32
CA VAL A 175 -6.32 3.69 -11.96
C VAL A 175 -5.04 3.30 -11.22
N THR A 176 -4.61 4.10 -10.25
CA THR A 176 -3.50 3.69 -9.37
C THR A 176 -3.98 2.73 -8.28
N ASN A 177 -3.09 1.86 -7.82
CA ASN A 177 -3.36 0.92 -6.74
C ASN A 177 -3.85 1.62 -5.47
N ASN A 178 -3.27 2.79 -5.14
CA ASN A 178 -3.63 3.57 -3.96
C ASN A 178 -5.03 4.16 -4.09
N GLU A 179 -5.34 4.85 -5.19
CA GLU A 179 -6.65 5.50 -5.38
C GLU A 179 -7.78 4.48 -5.42
N LEU A 180 -7.56 3.35 -6.08
CA LEU A 180 -8.56 2.28 -6.14
C LEU A 180 -8.88 1.73 -4.73
N GLY A 181 -7.85 1.50 -3.91
CA GLY A 181 -8.04 1.05 -2.54
C GLY A 181 -8.64 2.12 -1.62
N PHE A 182 -8.27 3.39 -1.81
CA PHE A 182 -8.89 4.49 -1.06
C PHE A 182 -10.34 4.74 -1.47
N ASP A 183 -10.67 4.60 -2.75
CA ASP A 183 -12.07 4.70 -3.19
C ASP A 183 -12.92 3.58 -2.60
N TYR A 184 -12.37 2.36 -2.48
CA TYR A 184 -13.03 1.29 -1.73
C TYR A 184 -13.29 1.66 -0.27
N LEU A 185 -12.31 2.23 0.42
CA LEU A 185 -12.50 2.67 1.81
C LEU A 185 -13.48 3.84 1.92
N ARG A 186 -13.42 4.82 0.99
CA ARG A 186 -14.35 5.96 0.94
C ARG A 186 -15.78 5.50 0.71
N ASP A 187 -16.00 4.55 -0.19
CA ASP A 187 -17.32 3.97 -0.44
C ASP A 187 -17.91 3.31 0.80
N ASN A 188 -17.05 2.65 1.60
CA ASN A 188 -17.49 2.06 2.87
C ASN A 188 -17.67 3.08 4.01
N MET A 189 -17.35 4.36 3.78
CA MET A 189 -17.64 5.48 4.68
C MET A 189 -18.75 6.40 4.13
N ALA A 190 -19.29 6.11 2.94
CA ALA A 190 -20.36 6.90 2.30
C ALA A 190 -21.65 6.80 3.12
N ILE A 191 -22.39 7.90 3.28
CA ILE A 191 -23.65 7.97 4.04
C ILE A 191 -24.88 7.93 3.14
N TYR A 192 -24.69 8.10 1.83
CA TYR A 192 -25.74 7.98 0.80
C TYR A 192 -25.26 7.08 -0.34
N LYS A 193 -26.18 6.32 -0.91
CA LYS A 193 -25.90 5.41 -2.05
C LYS A 193 -25.32 6.13 -3.27
N GLU A 194 -25.78 7.35 -3.50
CA GLU A 194 -25.35 8.20 -4.62
C GLU A 194 -23.86 8.58 -4.53
N GLN A 195 -23.28 8.56 -3.32
CA GLN A 195 -21.87 8.88 -3.09
C GLN A 195 -20.92 7.73 -3.44
N LEU A 196 -21.44 6.52 -3.62
CA LEU A 196 -20.66 5.37 -4.03
C LEU A 196 -20.11 5.58 -5.44
N VAL A 197 -18.80 5.37 -5.61
CA VAL A 197 -18.10 5.56 -6.87
C VAL A 197 -17.77 4.25 -7.57
N LEU A 198 -17.46 3.19 -6.79
CA LEU A 198 -17.08 1.89 -7.31
C LEU A 198 -18.30 1.06 -7.70
N ARG A 199 -18.08 0.20 -8.71
CA ARG A 199 -18.91 -0.97 -8.99
C ARG A 199 -18.34 -2.20 -8.28
N ASP A 200 -18.95 -3.37 -8.51
CA ASP A 200 -18.39 -4.64 -8.02
C ASP A 200 -16.98 -4.86 -8.57
N LEU A 201 -16.11 -5.43 -7.75
CA LEU A 201 -14.71 -5.65 -8.07
C LEU A 201 -14.55 -6.93 -8.89
N HIS A 202 -14.78 -6.82 -10.21
CA HIS A 202 -14.79 -7.98 -11.09
C HIS A 202 -13.40 -8.42 -11.53
N TYR A 203 -12.67 -7.63 -12.31
CA TYR A 203 -11.35 -8.03 -12.82
C TYR A 203 -10.32 -6.92 -12.67
N ALA A 204 -9.15 -7.27 -12.10
CA ALA A 204 -7.98 -6.41 -12.00
C ALA A 204 -6.81 -6.97 -12.79
N ILE A 205 -6.22 -6.13 -13.66
CA ILE A 205 -4.93 -6.37 -14.32
C ILE A 205 -3.92 -5.46 -13.65
N ILE A 206 -2.97 -6.03 -12.92
CA ILE A 206 -2.02 -5.27 -12.11
C ILE A 206 -0.69 -5.17 -12.86
N ASP A 207 -0.37 -3.95 -13.33
CA ASP A 207 0.95 -3.69 -13.92
C ASP A 207 1.99 -3.49 -12.81
N GLU A 208 3.21 -3.97 -13.07
CA GLU A 208 4.28 -4.01 -12.07
C GLU A 208 3.80 -4.67 -10.75
N VAL A 209 3.17 -5.83 -10.89
CA VAL A 209 2.49 -6.57 -9.80
C VAL A 209 3.38 -6.82 -8.58
N ASP A 210 4.67 -6.98 -8.77
CA ASP A 210 5.64 -7.14 -7.70
C ASP A 210 5.83 -5.84 -6.88
N SER A 211 5.70 -4.67 -7.50
CA SER A 211 5.68 -3.40 -6.76
C SER A 211 4.43 -3.29 -5.91
N VAL A 212 3.28 -3.50 -6.53
CA VAL A 212 1.98 -3.31 -5.90
C VAL A 212 1.74 -4.32 -4.77
N LEU A 213 1.98 -5.61 -5.04
CA LEU A 213 1.59 -6.70 -4.13
C LEU A 213 2.70 -7.16 -3.18
N ILE A 214 3.96 -6.76 -3.41
CA ILE A 214 5.09 -7.12 -2.55
C ILE A 214 5.67 -5.88 -1.87
N ASP A 215 6.15 -4.87 -2.64
CA ASP A 215 6.85 -3.72 -2.06
C ASP A 215 5.90 -2.81 -1.28
N GLU A 216 4.80 -2.39 -1.90
CA GLU A 216 3.82 -1.50 -1.27
C GLU A 216 2.91 -2.20 -0.27
N ALA A 217 2.84 -3.54 -0.32
CA ALA A 217 2.00 -4.34 0.57
C ALA A 217 2.56 -4.54 1.99
N ARG A 218 3.65 -3.86 2.34
CA ARG A 218 4.21 -3.83 3.71
C ARG A 218 3.41 -2.96 4.66
N THR A 219 2.65 -2.00 4.15
CA THR A 219 1.81 -1.11 4.94
C THR A 219 0.38 -1.11 4.41
N PRO A 220 -0.64 -1.14 5.29
CA PRO A 220 -2.04 -1.07 4.88
C PRO A 220 -2.37 0.32 4.30
N LEU A 221 -3.50 0.41 3.61
CA LEU A 221 -4.15 1.66 3.26
C LEU A 221 -4.89 2.17 4.49
N ILE A 222 -4.71 3.43 4.86
CA ILE A 222 -5.31 4.04 6.05
C ILE A 222 -5.93 5.38 5.69
N ILE A 223 -7.20 5.55 6.05
CA ILE A 223 -7.86 6.87 6.06
C ILE A 223 -7.87 7.36 7.49
N SER A 224 -7.39 8.57 7.71
CA SER A 224 -7.22 9.17 9.04
C SER A 224 -8.13 10.38 9.27
N GLY A 225 -8.54 10.56 10.51
CA GLY A 225 -9.23 11.73 11.02
C GLY A 225 -8.49 12.37 12.19
N GLN A 226 -8.97 13.48 12.71
CA GLN A 226 -8.34 14.17 13.85
C GLN A 226 -8.55 13.41 15.15
N SER A 227 -7.47 13.16 15.89
CA SER A 227 -7.50 12.70 17.29
C SER A 227 -7.54 13.89 18.26
N GLY A 228 -8.13 13.66 19.44
CA GLY A 228 -8.17 14.63 20.54
C GLY A 228 -6.91 14.64 21.43
N LYS A 229 -5.90 13.77 21.15
CA LYS A 229 -4.72 13.59 22.03
C LYS A 229 -3.76 14.79 21.98
N SER A 230 -3.04 15.00 23.08
CA SER A 230 -2.09 16.12 23.27
C SER A 230 -0.79 15.89 22.50
N THR A 231 -0.23 16.95 21.92
CA THR A 231 1.08 16.92 21.23
C THR A 231 2.27 17.18 22.18
N SER A 232 2.03 17.65 23.40
CA SER A 232 3.08 18.02 24.36
C SER A 232 3.90 16.86 24.88
N LEU A 233 3.34 15.64 24.90
CA LEU A 233 4.04 14.45 25.38
C LEU A 233 5.20 14.06 24.42
N TYR A 234 5.02 14.21 23.10
CA TYR A 234 6.09 13.95 22.14
C TYR A 234 7.31 14.86 22.33
N GLU A 235 7.10 16.13 22.61
CA GLU A 235 8.18 17.08 22.90
C GLU A 235 8.90 16.73 24.21
N ALA A 236 8.17 16.34 25.24
CA ALA A 236 8.75 15.90 26.52
C ALA A 236 9.59 14.62 26.36
N CYS A 237 9.08 13.65 25.58
CA CYS A 237 9.80 12.40 25.28
C CYS A 237 11.05 12.64 24.41
N ASP A 238 11.01 13.59 23.47
CA ASP A 238 12.18 13.97 22.67
C ASP A 238 13.30 14.56 23.57
N ILE A 239 12.95 15.43 24.50
CA ILE A 239 13.92 16.00 25.45
C ILE A 239 14.59 14.89 26.29
N LEU A 240 13.82 13.94 26.78
CA LEU A 240 14.36 12.81 27.55
C LEU A 240 15.19 11.87 26.68
N ALA A 241 14.73 11.52 25.48
CA ALA A 241 15.44 10.62 24.55
C ALA A 241 16.85 11.11 24.22
N ARG A 242 17.07 12.42 24.16
CA ARG A 242 18.41 13.04 23.94
C ARG A 242 19.34 12.91 25.14
N GLN A 243 18.80 12.69 26.34
CA GLN A 243 19.59 12.54 27.58
C GLN A 243 19.96 11.09 27.86
N LEU A 244 19.20 10.13 27.31
CA LEU A 244 19.44 8.71 27.50
C LEU A 244 20.65 8.26 26.68
N LYS A 245 21.42 7.31 27.24
CA LYS A 245 22.63 6.78 26.63
C LYS A 245 22.38 5.42 26.00
N ARG A 246 22.80 5.27 24.75
CA ARG A 246 22.76 3.99 24.05
C ARG A 246 23.76 3.02 24.66
N GLY A 247 23.32 1.82 24.96
CA GLY A 247 24.15 0.67 25.32
C GLY A 247 24.60 -0.12 24.09
N ASP A 248 25.52 -1.06 24.31
CA ASP A 248 26.00 -1.95 23.27
C ASP A 248 24.96 -3.05 22.98
N ASP A 249 24.79 -3.40 21.70
CA ASP A 249 23.97 -4.54 21.31
C ASP A 249 24.73 -5.84 21.59
N VAL A 250 24.31 -6.58 22.58
CA VAL A 250 25.00 -7.79 23.09
C VAL A 250 24.65 -9.05 22.28
N GLY A 251 24.13 -8.90 21.07
CA GLY A 251 23.87 -9.98 20.10
C GLY A 251 22.78 -11.00 20.54
N GLU A 252 22.40 -11.88 19.61
CA GLU A 252 21.38 -12.93 19.88
C GLU A 252 21.85 -13.88 20.99
N PHE A 253 21.12 -13.93 22.09
CA PHE A 253 21.31 -14.89 23.18
C PHE A 253 21.19 -16.31 22.63
N SER A 254 22.30 -17.03 22.57
CA SER A 254 22.30 -18.43 22.14
C SER A 254 21.62 -19.27 23.22
N LYS A 255 20.85 -20.28 22.82
CA LYS A 255 20.31 -21.29 23.78
C LYS A 255 21.40 -21.92 24.63
N MET A 256 22.66 -21.88 24.18
CA MET A 256 23.83 -22.38 24.85
C MET A 256 24.26 -21.46 25.98
N ASP A 257 24.13 -20.15 25.81
CA ASP A 257 24.50 -19.14 26.82
C ASP A 257 23.51 -19.16 28.01
N ALA A 258 22.19 -19.34 27.69
CA ALA A 258 21.17 -19.55 28.71
C ALA A 258 21.39 -20.83 29.57
N ILE A 259 21.90 -21.91 28.95
CA ILE A 259 22.22 -23.16 29.67
C ILE A 259 23.48 -23.00 30.50
N MET A 260 24.42 -22.12 30.13
CA MET A 260 25.67 -21.87 30.87
C MET A 260 25.51 -20.83 32.00
N GLY A 261 24.32 -20.25 32.19
CA GLY A 261 24.05 -19.26 33.25
C GLY A 261 24.85 -17.97 33.11
N ILE A 262 25.19 -17.56 31.88
CA ILE A 262 25.88 -16.31 31.61
C ILE A 262 24.82 -15.19 31.70
N GLU A 263 24.85 -14.46 32.81
CA GLU A 263 24.11 -13.19 32.92
C GLU A 263 24.84 -12.14 32.08
N GLN A 264 24.15 -11.60 31.07
CA GLN A 264 24.66 -10.45 30.32
C GLN A 264 24.35 -9.18 31.12
N GLU A 265 25.37 -8.43 31.48
CA GLU A 265 25.21 -7.07 32.00
C GLU A 265 24.82 -6.16 30.80
N GLU A 266 23.55 -5.78 30.72
CA GLU A 266 23.09 -4.71 29.82
C GLU A 266 23.71 -3.40 30.28
N ASN A 267 24.50 -2.74 29.43
CA ASN A 267 25.05 -1.42 29.72
C ASN A 267 24.23 -0.35 29.00
N GLY A 268 24.15 0.86 29.60
CA GLY A 268 23.39 1.99 29.02
C GLY A 268 21.92 1.98 29.39
N ASP A 269 21.19 2.98 28.87
CA ASP A 269 19.79 3.20 29.21
C ASP A 269 18.81 2.52 28.21
N PHE A 270 19.27 2.22 27.01
CA PHE A 270 18.52 1.51 25.98
C PHE A 270 19.45 0.80 25.00
N VAL A 271 18.94 -0.26 24.39
CA VAL A 271 19.63 -1.05 23.37
C VAL A 271 18.88 -0.95 22.04
N VAL A 272 19.63 -0.83 20.93
CA VAL A 272 19.09 -0.71 19.58
C VAL A 272 19.46 -1.94 18.76
N ASN A 273 18.48 -2.70 18.33
CA ASN A 273 18.67 -3.74 17.31
C ASN A 273 18.35 -3.16 15.92
N GLU A 274 19.39 -2.78 15.20
CA GLU A 274 19.25 -2.18 13.86
C GLU A 274 18.69 -3.16 12.82
N LYS A 275 18.96 -4.46 13.00
CA LYS A 275 18.53 -5.52 12.10
C LYS A 275 17.02 -5.74 12.14
N ASP A 276 16.44 -5.71 13.34
CA ASP A 276 15.00 -5.91 13.58
C ASP A 276 14.24 -4.57 13.69
N LYS A 277 14.96 -3.44 13.62
CA LYS A 277 14.44 -2.06 13.76
C LYS A 277 13.68 -1.84 15.08
N VAL A 278 14.19 -2.41 16.17
CA VAL A 278 13.61 -2.34 17.54
C VAL A 278 14.51 -1.61 18.50
N VAL A 279 13.91 -0.88 19.44
CA VAL A 279 14.61 -0.25 20.56
C VAL A 279 13.97 -0.73 21.86
N ASN A 280 14.79 -1.19 22.79
CA ASN A 280 14.35 -1.65 24.12
C ASN A 280 15.02 -0.83 25.21
N LEU A 281 14.23 -0.43 26.22
CA LEU A 281 14.75 0.20 27.43
C LEU A 281 15.37 -0.86 28.35
N THR A 282 16.51 -0.53 28.94
CA THR A 282 17.09 -1.32 30.02
C THR A 282 16.46 -0.96 31.37
N ALA A 283 16.78 -1.71 32.42
CA ALA A 283 16.31 -1.40 33.78
C ALA A 283 16.74 0.01 34.23
N GLU A 284 17.98 0.43 33.92
CA GLU A 284 18.47 1.78 34.20
C GLU A 284 17.70 2.86 33.41
N GLY A 285 17.35 2.55 32.15
CA GLY A 285 16.53 3.44 31.30
C GLY A 285 15.12 3.63 31.84
N ILE A 286 14.50 2.55 32.28
CA ILE A 286 13.15 2.57 32.88
C ILE A 286 13.15 3.48 34.13
N GLU A 287 14.12 3.30 35.03
CA GLU A 287 14.23 4.12 36.23
C GLU A 287 14.39 5.62 35.93
N LYS A 288 15.13 5.98 34.88
CA LYS A 288 15.28 7.37 34.43
C LYS A 288 14.00 7.95 33.85
N VAL A 289 13.23 7.14 33.10
CA VAL A 289 11.92 7.54 32.56
C VAL A 289 10.94 7.79 33.68
N GLU A 290 10.85 6.87 34.66
CA GLU A 290 9.98 7.00 35.83
C GLU A 290 10.31 8.25 36.66
N LYS A 291 11.58 8.52 36.88
CA LYS A 291 12.02 9.74 37.57
C LYS A 291 11.68 11.03 36.82
N PHE A 292 11.82 11.02 35.50
CA PHE A 292 11.55 12.21 34.67
C PHE A 292 10.07 12.57 34.63
N PHE A 293 9.19 11.56 34.48
CA PHE A 293 7.73 11.76 34.43
C PHE A 293 7.06 11.72 35.81
N HIS A 294 7.80 11.49 36.90
CA HIS A 294 7.31 11.36 38.27
C HIS A 294 6.23 10.29 38.44
N ILE A 295 6.43 9.12 37.83
CA ILE A 295 5.58 7.94 37.89
C ILE A 295 6.24 6.84 38.72
N GLU A 296 5.44 5.99 39.36
CA GLU A 296 5.95 4.92 40.22
C GLU A 296 6.35 3.66 39.44
N ASN A 297 5.63 3.34 38.38
CA ASN A 297 5.87 2.15 37.54
C ASN A 297 5.49 2.41 36.08
N LEU A 298 6.46 2.32 35.18
CA LEU A 298 6.25 2.54 33.73
C LEU A 298 5.39 1.43 33.09
N ALA A 299 5.38 0.24 33.68
CA ALA A 299 4.62 -0.91 33.16
C ALA A 299 3.11 -0.87 33.50
N ASP A 300 2.66 0.07 34.31
CA ASP A 300 1.25 0.19 34.65
C ASP A 300 0.41 0.60 33.43
N PRO A 301 -0.82 0.05 33.28
CA PRO A 301 -1.70 0.37 32.16
C PRO A 301 -1.95 1.87 31.96
N GLU A 302 -1.95 2.67 33.01
CA GLU A 302 -2.11 4.12 32.96
C GLU A 302 -0.92 4.84 32.32
N ASN A 303 0.27 4.24 32.35
CA ASN A 303 1.54 4.81 31.87
C ASN A 303 1.96 4.28 30.48
N LEU A 304 1.17 3.41 29.85
CA LEU A 304 1.46 2.83 28.51
C LEU A 304 1.69 3.89 27.43
N GLU A 305 0.99 5.01 27.51
CA GLU A 305 1.15 6.12 26.56
C GLU A 305 2.55 6.75 26.68
N ILE A 306 3.07 6.92 27.90
CA ILE A 306 4.42 7.43 28.16
C ILE A 306 5.46 6.42 27.65
N GLN A 307 5.28 5.13 27.97
CA GLN A 307 6.16 4.05 27.54
C GLN A 307 6.26 4.00 26.00
N ASN A 308 5.14 4.04 25.30
CA ASN A 308 5.12 4.02 23.84
C ASN A 308 5.80 5.26 23.24
N ASN A 309 5.51 6.45 23.77
CA ASN A 309 6.07 7.68 23.23
C ASN A 309 7.59 7.80 23.43
N ILE A 310 8.13 7.31 24.56
CA ILE A 310 9.58 7.31 24.75
C ILE A 310 10.29 6.31 23.82
N ILE A 311 9.72 5.14 23.59
CA ILE A 311 10.23 4.17 22.62
C ILE A 311 10.19 4.76 21.21
N LEU A 312 9.12 5.45 20.81
CA LEU A 312 9.01 6.13 19.54
C LEU A 312 10.04 7.24 19.37
N ALA A 313 10.28 8.05 20.44
CA ALA A 313 11.33 9.08 20.42
C ALA A 313 12.72 8.44 20.24
N LEU A 314 13.03 7.37 20.93
CA LEU A 314 14.30 6.64 20.78
C LEU A 314 14.44 6.02 19.39
N ARG A 315 13.38 5.46 18.82
CA ARG A 315 13.35 4.96 17.42
C ARG A 315 13.60 6.09 16.43
N ALA A 316 12.94 7.24 16.61
CA ALA A 316 13.12 8.40 15.74
C ALA A 316 14.58 8.89 15.74
N HIS A 317 15.26 8.88 16.90
CA HIS A 317 16.64 9.29 17.00
C HIS A 317 17.66 8.29 16.45
N ASN A 318 17.42 6.98 16.64
CA ASN A 318 18.45 5.96 16.39
C ASN A 318 18.22 5.18 15.09
N LEU A 319 16.98 5.07 14.60
CA LEU A 319 16.62 4.24 13.45
C LEU A 319 16.08 5.04 12.26
N MET A 320 15.74 6.33 12.44
CA MET A 320 15.21 7.17 11.38
C MET A 320 16.21 8.27 11.02
N HIS A 321 16.67 8.28 9.78
CA HIS A 321 17.75 9.15 9.32
C HIS A 321 17.22 10.17 8.32
N ARG A 322 17.59 11.43 8.54
CA ARG A 322 17.28 12.51 7.60
C ARG A 322 17.98 12.27 6.27
N ASP A 323 17.34 12.65 5.16
CA ASP A 323 17.79 12.48 3.77
C ASP A 323 17.91 11.00 3.30
N LYS A 324 17.56 10.05 4.16
CA LYS A 324 17.41 8.62 3.83
C LYS A 324 15.95 8.18 3.97
N ASP A 325 15.40 8.28 5.17
CA ASP A 325 14.05 7.82 5.51
C ASP A 325 13.01 8.95 5.36
N TYR A 326 13.43 10.19 5.58
CA TYR A 326 12.60 11.39 5.44
C TYR A 326 13.43 12.63 5.09
N VAL A 327 12.75 13.66 4.59
CA VAL A 327 13.32 14.99 4.37
C VAL A 327 12.50 16.04 5.11
N VAL A 328 13.13 17.17 5.46
CA VAL A 328 12.45 18.33 6.05
C VAL A 328 12.38 19.44 4.99
N LYS A 329 11.14 19.82 4.62
CA LYS A 329 10.89 20.88 3.63
C LYS A 329 9.70 21.73 4.09
N GLU A 330 9.83 23.06 4.04
CA GLU A 330 8.76 24.00 4.39
C GLU A 330 8.17 23.76 5.81
N ASP A 331 9.04 23.50 6.77
CA ASP A 331 8.70 23.21 8.17
C ASP A 331 7.79 21.96 8.34
N GLN A 332 7.96 20.98 7.44
CA GLN A 332 7.26 19.69 7.48
C GLN A 332 8.21 18.53 7.25
N VAL A 333 7.97 17.44 7.95
CA VAL A 333 8.61 16.15 7.70
C VAL A 333 7.88 15.45 6.55
N LEU A 334 8.63 15.04 5.53
CA LEU A 334 8.10 14.30 4.37
C LEU A 334 8.83 12.97 4.26
N ILE A 335 8.08 11.89 4.15
CA ILE A 335 8.62 10.55 4.02
C ILE A 335 9.33 10.39 2.67
N VAL A 336 10.47 9.70 2.67
CA VAL A 336 11.12 9.19 1.46
C VAL A 336 10.83 7.70 1.38
N ASP A 337 10.29 7.25 0.28
CA ASP A 337 10.02 5.83 0.05
C ASP A 337 11.34 5.06 -0.08
N GLU A 338 11.53 4.08 0.76
CA GLU A 338 12.75 3.25 0.81
C GLU A 338 13.04 2.53 -0.52
N PHE A 339 11.99 2.20 -1.29
CA PHE A 339 12.11 1.45 -2.55
C PHE A 339 12.27 2.34 -3.76
N THR A 340 11.51 3.42 -3.84
CA THR A 340 11.52 4.30 -5.01
C THR A 340 12.43 5.51 -4.83
N GLY A 341 12.83 5.81 -3.58
CA GLY A 341 13.59 7.02 -3.24
C GLY A 341 12.80 8.31 -3.50
N ARG A 342 11.48 8.23 -3.65
CA ARG A 342 10.61 9.38 -3.89
C ARG A 342 10.11 9.99 -2.59
N ILE A 343 9.99 11.32 -2.56
CA ILE A 343 9.26 12.00 -1.50
C ILE A 343 7.78 11.64 -1.64
N MET A 344 7.16 11.25 -0.55
CA MET A 344 5.75 10.93 -0.47
C MET A 344 5.00 12.03 0.29
N PRO A 345 4.55 13.09 -0.38
CA PRO A 345 3.79 14.16 0.25
C PRO A 345 2.45 13.61 0.76
N GLY A 346 2.02 14.07 1.93
CA GLY A 346 0.77 13.61 2.55
C GLY A 346 0.86 12.28 3.30
N ARG A 347 1.86 11.43 3.02
CA ARG A 347 2.13 10.23 3.84
C ARG A 347 2.71 10.61 5.20
N ARG A 348 2.29 9.86 6.21
CA ARG A 348 2.82 9.95 7.58
C ARG A 348 3.18 8.55 8.08
N TYR A 349 4.21 8.46 8.91
CA TYR A 349 4.46 7.23 9.66
C TYR A 349 3.31 7.01 10.64
N SER A 350 2.88 5.76 10.81
CA SER A 350 1.85 5.36 11.76
C SER A 350 2.32 5.41 13.21
N ASP A 351 1.38 5.20 14.10
CA ASP A 351 1.60 4.89 15.52
C ASP A 351 2.42 5.95 16.28
N GLY A 352 2.29 7.22 15.89
CA GLY A 352 3.00 8.33 16.55
C GLY A 352 4.45 8.53 16.12
N LEU A 353 5.03 7.65 15.29
CA LEU A 353 6.43 7.77 14.86
C LEU A 353 6.67 9.07 14.07
N HIS A 354 5.70 9.50 13.25
CA HIS A 354 5.83 10.75 12.50
C HIS A 354 5.93 11.96 13.43
N GLN A 355 5.11 11.99 14.48
CA GLN A 355 5.13 13.04 15.50
C GLN A 355 6.45 13.04 16.29
N ALA A 356 6.98 11.86 16.59
CA ALA A 356 8.29 11.72 17.22
C ALA A 356 9.42 12.27 16.32
N ILE A 357 9.34 12.08 15.00
CA ILE A 357 10.28 12.67 14.04
C ILE A 357 10.05 14.20 13.93
N GLU A 358 8.80 14.66 13.91
CA GLU A 358 8.49 16.10 13.93
C GLU A 358 9.09 16.76 15.19
N ALA A 359 8.97 16.14 16.37
CA ALA A 359 9.59 16.61 17.62
C ALA A 359 11.13 16.62 17.52
N LYS A 360 11.73 15.53 17.01
CA LYS A 360 13.17 15.40 16.79
C LYS A 360 13.73 16.54 15.92
N GLU A 361 13.05 16.87 14.84
CA GLU A 361 13.47 17.89 13.86
C GLU A 361 13.04 19.33 14.26
N HIS A 362 12.38 19.48 15.42
CA HIS A 362 11.87 20.76 15.94
C HIS A 362 10.92 21.49 14.98
N VAL A 363 10.20 20.74 14.15
CA VAL A 363 9.08 21.26 13.37
C VAL A 363 7.80 21.15 14.18
N LYS A 364 6.75 21.87 13.78
CA LYS A 364 5.48 21.88 14.51
C LYS A 364 4.89 20.47 14.55
N VAL A 365 4.82 19.87 15.73
CA VAL A 365 4.17 18.57 15.94
C VAL A 365 2.67 18.69 15.65
N LYS A 366 2.18 17.97 14.66
CA LYS A 366 0.76 17.94 14.31
C LYS A 366 0.05 16.93 15.21
N ARG A 367 -1.23 17.18 15.50
CA ARG A 367 -2.05 16.27 16.31
C ARG A 367 -2.02 14.86 15.71
N GLU A 368 -2.08 13.87 16.57
CA GLU A 368 -2.23 12.46 16.18
C GLU A 368 -3.49 12.29 15.35
N SER A 369 -3.40 11.45 14.33
CA SER A 369 -4.56 11.12 13.51
C SER A 369 -5.13 9.78 13.97
N LYS A 370 -6.45 9.74 14.17
CA LYS A 370 -7.17 8.50 14.45
C LYS A 370 -7.44 7.76 13.16
N THR A 371 -7.26 6.44 13.14
CA THR A 371 -7.62 5.59 12.00
C THR A 371 -9.13 5.51 11.87
N LEU A 372 -9.68 5.95 10.74
CA LEU A 372 -11.10 5.89 10.43
C LEU A 372 -11.47 4.64 9.63
N ALA A 373 -10.62 4.25 8.70
CA ALA A 373 -10.77 3.04 7.90
C ALA A 373 -9.39 2.52 7.47
N THR A 374 -9.23 1.22 7.40
CA THR A 374 -7.99 0.58 6.99
C THR A 374 -8.27 -0.71 6.23
N ILE A 375 -7.39 -1.06 5.29
CA ILE A 375 -7.35 -2.37 4.64
C ILE A 375 -5.93 -2.65 4.12
N THR A 376 -5.47 -3.89 4.22
CA THR A 376 -4.22 -4.30 3.59
C THR A 376 -4.40 -4.48 2.07
N PHE A 377 -3.33 -4.27 1.28
CA PHE A 377 -3.38 -4.55 -0.16
C PHE A 377 -3.74 -5.99 -0.45
N GLN A 378 -3.25 -6.92 0.38
CA GLN A 378 -3.54 -8.34 0.28
C GLN A 378 -5.05 -8.60 0.34
N ASN A 379 -5.71 -8.12 1.38
CA ASN A 379 -7.14 -8.28 1.58
C ASN A 379 -7.95 -7.52 0.52
N PHE A 380 -7.50 -6.34 0.12
CA PHE A 380 -8.19 -5.54 -0.89
C PHE A 380 -8.18 -6.25 -2.27
N PHE A 381 -7.00 -6.63 -2.79
CA PHE A 381 -6.93 -7.28 -4.10
C PHE A 381 -7.54 -8.70 -4.09
N ASN A 382 -7.62 -9.36 -2.93
CA ASN A 382 -8.33 -10.64 -2.81
C ASN A 382 -9.85 -10.51 -2.91
N LYS A 383 -10.42 -9.28 -2.88
CA LYS A 383 -11.86 -9.04 -3.12
C LYS A 383 -12.26 -9.07 -4.59
N PHE A 384 -11.31 -8.96 -5.51
CA PHE A 384 -11.61 -9.12 -6.92
C PHE A 384 -11.98 -10.57 -7.25
N GLU A 385 -13.05 -10.76 -8.03
CA GLU A 385 -13.45 -12.09 -8.52
C GLU A 385 -12.31 -12.71 -9.33
N LYS A 386 -11.62 -11.89 -10.14
CA LYS A 386 -10.48 -12.27 -10.97
C LYS A 386 -9.38 -11.22 -10.85
N LYS A 387 -8.16 -11.67 -10.71
CA LYS A 387 -6.98 -10.80 -10.70
C LYS A 387 -5.83 -11.44 -11.46
N SER A 388 -5.04 -10.63 -12.11
CA SER A 388 -3.83 -11.05 -12.81
C SER A 388 -2.75 -9.98 -12.69
N GLY A 389 -1.52 -10.35 -12.99
CA GLY A 389 -0.42 -9.42 -12.87
C GLY A 389 0.64 -9.59 -13.93
N MET A 390 1.38 -8.51 -14.20
CA MET A 390 2.53 -8.55 -15.10
C MET A 390 3.69 -7.79 -14.51
N THR A 391 4.89 -8.33 -14.69
CA THR A 391 6.16 -7.70 -14.31
C THR A 391 7.33 -8.36 -15.00
N GLY A 392 8.54 -7.80 -14.91
CA GLY A 392 9.78 -8.41 -15.41
C GLY A 392 10.49 -9.34 -14.41
N THR A 393 9.98 -9.46 -13.16
CA THR A 393 10.76 -10.02 -12.04
C THR A 393 9.89 -10.66 -10.95
N ALA A 394 8.91 -11.49 -11.31
CA ALA A 394 8.01 -12.13 -10.33
C ALA A 394 8.52 -13.47 -9.78
N LEU A 395 9.30 -14.21 -10.56
CA LEU A 395 9.67 -15.60 -10.26
C LEU A 395 10.39 -15.78 -8.92
N THR A 396 11.13 -14.75 -8.48
CA THR A 396 11.82 -14.79 -7.19
C THR A 396 10.85 -14.84 -6.00
N GLU A 397 9.65 -14.31 -6.18
CA GLU A 397 8.60 -14.20 -5.16
C GLU A 397 7.38 -15.11 -5.48
N GLU A 398 7.54 -16.09 -6.38
CA GLU A 398 6.45 -16.99 -6.83
C GLU A 398 5.73 -17.66 -5.65
N LYS A 399 6.48 -18.04 -4.61
CA LYS A 399 5.89 -18.65 -3.40
C LYS A 399 4.91 -17.71 -2.72
N GLU A 400 5.27 -16.46 -2.55
CA GLU A 400 4.42 -15.45 -1.90
C GLU A 400 3.18 -15.16 -2.75
N PHE A 401 3.32 -14.99 -4.06
CA PHE A 401 2.18 -14.81 -4.95
C PHE A 401 1.19 -15.96 -4.89
N ARG A 402 1.68 -17.19 -4.79
CA ARG A 402 0.83 -18.38 -4.68
C ARG A 402 0.16 -18.48 -3.31
N ASP A 403 0.93 -18.32 -2.23
CA ASP A 403 0.46 -18.54 -0.85
C ASP A 403 -0.54 -17.46 -0.40
N ILE A 404 -0.35 -16.20 -0.81
CA ILE A 404 -1.16 -15.06 -0.38
C ILE A 404 -2.27 -14.70 -1.38
N TYR A 405 -1.94 -14.69 -2.67
CA TYR A 405 -2.85 -14.18 -3.71
C TYR A 405 -3.46 -15.27 -4.59
N GLY A 406 -3.02 -16.53 -4.43
CA GLY A 406 -3.49 -17.64 -5.26
C GLY A 406 -3.05 -17.58 -6.72
N MET A 407 -2.03 -16.78 -7.04
CA MET A 407 -1.52 -16.57 -8.39
C MET A 407 -0.17 -17.28 -8.57
N ASP A 408 -0.01 -18.08 -9.62
CA ASP A 408 1.28 -18.62 -10.02
C ASP A 408 1.96 -17.73 -11.08
N VAL A 409 3.26 -17.93 -11.23
CA VAL A 409 4.09 -17.15 -12.16
C VAL A 409 4.47 -18.01 -13.37
N VAL A 410 4.25 -17.44 -14.56
CA VAL A 410 4.70 -18.06 -15.82
C VAL A 410 5.72 -17.17 -16.49
N GLU A 411 6.95 -17.67 -16.61
CA GLU A 411 8.02 -16.98 -17.33
C GLU A 411 7.83 -17.10 -18.84
N ILE A 412 7.76 -15.97 -19.54
CA ILE A 412 7.55 -15.89 -20.98
C ILE A 412 8.91 -15.61 -21.65
N PRO A 413 9.27 -16.33 -22.71
CA PRO A 413 10.50 -16.06 -23.43
C PRO A 413 10.47 -14.66 -24.07
N THR A 414 11.65 -14.06 -24.21
CA THR A 414 11.79 -12.76 -24.90
C THR A 414 11.57 -12.89 -26.39
N ASN A 415 11.02 -11.84 -27.03
CA ASN A 415 10.81 -11.81 -28.49
C ASN A 415 12.14 -11.94 -29.28
N ARG A 416 13.19 -11.29 -28.77
CA ARG A 416 14.57 -11.42 -29.27
C ARG A 416 15.50 -11.86 -28.15
N PRO A 417 16.56 -12.65 -28.43
CA PRO A 417 17.51 -13.07 -27.41
C PRO A 417 18.16 -11.89 -26.70
N VAL A 418 18.30 -11.99 -25.39
CA VAL A 418 19.05 -11.01 -24.58
C VAL A 418 20.53 -11.24 -24.81
N ILE A 419 21.22 -10.23 -25.39
CA ILE A 419 22.68 -10.26 -25.66
C ILE A 419 23.47 -9.41 -24.67
N ARG A 420 22.81 -8.78 -23.68
CA ARG A 420 23.44 -8.02 -22.58
C ARG A 420 24.44 -8.90 -21.84
N LYS A 421 25.59 -8.30 -21.48
CA LYS A 421 26.60 -8.94 -20.66
C LYS A 421 26.44 -8.55 -19.20
N ASP A 422 26.08 -9.53 -18.36
CA ASP A 422 26.01 -9.32 -16.92
C ASP A 422 27.34 -9.75 -16.29
N LEU A 423 28.17 -8.77 -15.88
CA LEU A 423 29.49 -9.00 -15.30
C LEU A 423 29.36 -9.39 -13.81
N HIS A 424 30.39 -10.04 -13.29
CA HIS A 424 30.46 -10.34 -11.85
C HIS A 424 30.58 -9.07 -11.03
N ASP A 425 30.11 -9.15 -9.77
CA ASP A 425 30.19 -8.05 -8.83
C ASP A 425 31.66 -7.67 -8.57
N ALA A 426 31.94 -6.38 -8.56
CA ALA A 426 33.22 -5.82 -8.17
C ALA A 426 33.15 -5.49 -6.67
N VAL A 427 33.91 -6.20 -5.83
CA VAL A 427 33.86 -6.02 -4.37
C VAL A 427 35.11 -5.29 -3.92
N TYR A 428 34.91 -4.25 -3.09
CA TYR A 428 35.94 -3.42 -2.51
C TYR A 428 35.88 -3.46 -0.99
N LYS A 429 36.98 -3.11 -0.33
CA LYS A 429 37.06 -3.10 1.13
C LYS A 429 36.24 -1.93 1.72
N THR A 430 36.38 -0.74 1.14
CA THR A 430 35.77 0.48 1.67
C THR A 430 34.80 1.14 0.67
N LYS A 431 33.83 1.92 1.17
CA LYS A 431 32.93 2.73 0.35
C LYS A 431 33.69 3.73 -0.54
N LYS A 432 34.80 4.28 -0.03
CA LYS A 432 35.62 5.24 -0.78
C LYS A 432 36.28 4.61 -2.02
N GLU A 433 36.85 3.41 -1.86
CA GLU A 433 37.45 2.67 -3.00
C GLU A 433 36.41 2.33 -4.04
N LYS A 434 35.25 1.84 -3.59
CA LYS A 434 34.09 1.53 -4.45
C LYS A 434 33.70 2.75 -5.30
N LEU A 435 33.48 3.91 -4.68
CA LEU A 435 33.07 5.13 -5.37
C LEU A 435 34.11 5.59 -6.38
N ASN A 436 35.41 5.51 -6.06
CA ASN A 436 36.48 5.84 -7.01
C ASN A 436 36.46 4.91 -8.22
N ALA A 437 36.25 3.60 -8.00
CA ALA A 437 36.14 2.62 -9.09
C ALA A 437 34.92 2.87 -9.98
N ILE A 438 33.78 3.28 -9.39
CA ILE A 438 32.57 3.66 -10.14
C ILE A 438 32.87 4.88 -11.03
N VAL A 439 33.53 5.91 -10.50
CA VAL A 439 33.87 7.11 -11.26
C VAL A 439 34.79 6.76 -12.47
N GLU A 440 35.78 5.92 -12.27
CA GLU A 440 36.64 5.46 -13.37
C GLU A 440 35.86 4.64 -14.40
N ALA A 441 34.97 3.76 -13.98
CA ALA A 441 34.11 2.98 -14.89
C ALA A 441 33.15 3.85 -15.71
N VAL A 442 32.64 4.93 -15.13
CA VAL A 442 31.81 5.93 -15.82
C VAL A 442 32.68 6.70 -16.84
N LYS A 443 33.85 7.11 -16.43
CA LYS A 443 34.82 7.86 -17.29
C LYS A 443 35.21 7.05 -18.52
N GLU A 444 35.55 5.78 -18.34
CA GLU A 444 35.88 4.88 -19.44
C GLU A 444 34.71 4.69 -20.42
N ALA A 445 33.50 4.50 -19.90
CA ALA A 445 32.32 4.33 -20.74
C ALA A 445 31.95 5.61 -21.48
N HIS A 446 31.96 6.75 -20.78
CA HIS A 446 31.73 8.08 -21.37
C HIS A 446 32.75 8.41 -22.48
N ALA A 447 34.03 8.09 -22.26
CA ALA A 447 35.08 8.28 -23.29
C ALA A 447 34.85 7.43 -24.56
N LYS A 448 34.18 6.28 -24.45
CA LYS A 448 33.76 5.43 -25.57
C LYS A 448 32.45 5.88 -26.22
N GLY A 449 31.79 6.90 -25.67
CA GLY A 449 30.44 7.31 -26.09
C GLY A 449 29.33 6.38 -25.63
N GLN A 450 29.62 5.44 -24.75
CA GLN A 450 28.64 4.50 -24.23
C GLN A 450 27.76 5.20 -23.19
N PRO A 451 26.41 5.19 -23.31
CA PRO A 451 25.54 5.75 -22.29
C PRO A 451 25.61 4.94 -20.99
N VAL A 452 25.58 5.64 -19.85
CA VAL A 452 25.71 5.04 -18.52
C VAL A 452 24.53 5.43 -17.64
N LEU A 453 23.91 4.42 -17.03
CA LEU A 453 22.93 4.61 -15.96
C LEU A 453 23.49 4.07 -14.64
N VAL A 454 23.69 4.95 -13.68
CA VAL A 454 24.18 4.61 -12.35
C VAL A 454 23.01 4.53 -11.39
N GLY A 455 22.74 3.36 -10.86
CA GLY A 455 21.72 3.12 -9.83
C GLY A 455 22.29 3.29 -8.43
N THR A 456 21.69 4.19 -7.63
CA THR A 456 22.05 4.42 -6.22
C THR A 456 20.87 4.09 -5.30
N ILE A 457 21.11 3.68 -4.05
CA ILE A 457 20.06 3.37 -3.09
C ILE A 457 19.57 4.63 -2.39
N THR A 458 20.49 5.55 -2.03
CA THR A 458 20.16 6.75 -1.26
C THR A 458 20.38 8.03 -2.05
N ILE A 459 19.64 9.09 -1.65
CA ILE A 459 19.82 10.45 -2.20
C ILE A 459 21.24 10.94 -1.90
N GLU A 460 21.76 10.68 -0.70
CA GLU A 460 23.10 11.05 -0.27
C GLU A 460 24.17 10.43 -1.19
N ALA A 461 24.08 9.13 -1.48
CA ALA A 461 24.99 8.45 -2.39
C ALA A 461 24.95 9.06 -3.81
N SER A 462 23.74 9.44 -4.28
CA SER A 462 23.55 10.07 -5.59
C SER A 462 24.19 11.47 -5.64
N GLU A 463 24.06 12.27 -4.59
CA GLU A 463 24.64 13.61 -4.48
C GLU A 463 26.18 13.55 -4.34
N GLN A 464 26.69 12.61 -3.53
CA GLN A 464 28.11 12.37 -3.37
C GLN A 464 28.77 11.99 -4.69
N LEU A 465 28.18 11.02 -5.42
CA LEU A 465 28.67 10.59 -6.72
C LEU A 465 28.58 11.71 -7.75
N SER A 466 27.49 12.47 -7.77
CA SER A 466 27.34 13.66 -8.61
C SER A 466 28.44 14.69 -8.36
N GLY A 467 28.78 14.94 -7.08
CA GLY A 467 29.90 15.82 -6.70
C GLY A 467 31.25 15.32 -7.19
N MET A 468 31.46 14.00 -7.21
CA MET A 468 32.71 13.40 -7.73
C MET A 468 32.79 13.53 -9.25
N LEU A 469 31.71 13.19 -9.98
CA LEU A 469 31.70 13.30 -11.46
C LEU A 469 31.86 14.75 -11.96
N ARG A 470 31.31 15.73 -11.23
CA ARG A 470 31.50 17.15 -11.53
C ARG A 470 32.97 17.57 -11.42
N ARG A 471 33.71 17.06 -10.41
CA ARG A 471 35.16 17.34 -10.25
C ARG A 471 35.99 16.77 -11.38
N GLU A 472 35.57 15.63 -11.94
CA GLU A 472 36.16 14.99 -13.13
C GLU A 472 35.71 15.63 -14.45
N GLY A 473 34.85 16.65 -14.43
CA GLY A 473 34.35 17.36 -15.61
C GLY A 473 33.32 16.58 -16.43
N ILE A 474 32.75 15.51 -15.91
CA ILE A 474 31.77 14.68 -16.60
C ILE A 474 30.37 15.31 -16.43
N GLN A 475 29.77 15.70 -17.58
CA GLN A 475 28.37 16.17 -17.59
C GLN A 475 27.42 14.99 -17.33
N HIS A 476 26.48 15.18 -16.40
CA HIS A 476 25.54 14.14 -16.04
C HIS A 476 24.21 14.74 -15.55
N LYS A 477 23.16 13.94 -15.63
CA LYS A 477 21.84 14.24 -15.06
C LYS A 477 21.65 13.42 -13.78
N VAL A 478 20.96 14.01 -12.78
CA VAL A 478 20.64 13.33 -11.52
C VAL A 478 19.14 13.26 -11.38
N LEU A 479 18.63 12.04 -11.20
CA LEU A 479 17.26 11.73 -10.98
C LEU A 479 17.09 11.15 -9.57
N ASN A 480 16.60 11.97 -8.67
CA ASN A 480 16.29 11.58 -7.30
C ASN A 480 14.96 12.26 -6.86
N ALA A 481 14.51 11.95 -5.65
CA ALA A 481 13.25 12.45 -5.11
C ALA A 481 13.11 13.99 -5.08
N LYS A 482 14.22 14.74 -5.22
CA LYS A 482 14.20 16.21 -5.27
C LYS A 482 13.82 16.75 -6.67
N PHE A 483 13.95 15.95 -7.74
CA PHE A 483 13.81 16.37 -9.14
C PHE A 483 12.82 15.51 -9.94
N HIS A 484 11.85 14.91 -9.31
CA HIS A 484 10.90 13.98 -9.94
C HIS A 484 10.01 14.60 -11.04
N GLU A 485 9.82 15.93 -11.05
CA GLU A 485 9.00 16.61 -12.07
C GLU A 485 9.57 16.47 -13.50
N LEU A 486 10.89 16.24 -13.62
CA LEU A 486 11.59 16.08 -14.89
C LEU A 486 11.94 14.61 -15.18
N GLU A 487 11.39 13.68 -14.42
CA GLU A 487 11.77 12.27 -14.47
C GLU A 487 11.66 11.67 -15.89
N ALA A 488 10.54 11.88 -16.57
CA ALA A 488 10.31 11.32 -17.90
C ALA A 488 11.30 11.84 -18.95
N GLU A 489 11.65 13.13 -18.90
CA GLU A 489 12.60 13.74 -19.81
C GLU A 489 14.03 13.23 -19.55
N ILE A 490 14.42 13.15 -18.28
CA ILE A 490 15.75 12.67 -17.89
C ILE A 490 15.95 11.21 -18.32
N VAL A 491 14.92 10.37 -18.14
CA VAL A 491 14.98 8.96 -18.52
C VAL A 491 14.98 8.80 -20.03
N ALA A 492 14.21 9.59 -20.77
CA ALA A 492 14.21 9.56 -22.24
C ALA A 492 15.60 9.84 -22.81
N ASP A 493 16.33 10.79 -22.22
CA ASP A 493 17.67 11.18 -22.67
C ASP A 493 18.79 10.21 -22.19
N ALA A 494 18.51 9.31 -21.25
CA ALA A 494 19.52 8.41 -20.68
C ALA A 494 20.09 7.40 -21.68
N GLY A 495 19.45 7.20 -22.83
CA GLY A 495 19.89 6.32 -23.90
C GLY A 495 20.70 6.98 -25.03
N ILE A 496 20.89 8.28 -24.96
CA ILE A 496 21.63 9.05 -25.97
C ILE A 496 23.14 8.76 -25.84
N HIS A 497 23.87 8.76 -26.97
CA HIS A 497 25.31 8.57 -27.03
C HIS A 497 26.05 9.44 -26.00
N GLY A 498 26.85 8.79 -25.15
CA GLY A 498 27.69 9.44 -24.14
C GLY A 498 26.90 10.03 -22.95
N ALA A 499 25.59 9.83 -22.85
CA ALA A 499 24.80 10.32 -21.71
C ALA A 499 25.23 9.61 -20.40
N VAL A 500 25.29 10.38 -19.30
CA VAL A 500 25.51 9.85 -17.95
C VAL A 500 24.34 10.26 -17.07
N THR A 501 23.64 9.28 -16.52
CA THR A 501 22.49 9.51 -15.64
C THR A 501 22.69 8.79 -14.31
N ILE A 502 22.52 9.48 -13.21
CA ILE A 502 22.48 8.91 -11.86
C ILE A 502 21.00 8.86 -11.45
N ALA A 503 20.51 7.69 -11.08
CA ALA A 503 19.13 7.51 -10.65
C ALA A 503 19.09 6.82 -9.29
N THR A 504 18.26 7.33 -8.37
CA THR A 504 17.96 6.61 -7.13
C THR A 504 16.95 5.52 -7.42
N ASN A 505 17.23 4.31 -6.95
CA ASN A 505 16.38 3.12 -7.03
C ASN A 505 15.59 2.98 -8.34
N MET A 506 14.27 2.96 -8.23
CA MET A 506 13.33 2.67 -9.30
C MET A 506 12.86 3.92 -10.06
N ALA A 507 13.53 5.06 -9.90
CA ALA A 507 13.22 6.25 -10.67
C ALA A 507 13.18 5.93 -12.17
N GLY A 508 12.11 6.35 -12.87
CA GLY A 508 11.87 5.98 -14.28
C GLY A 508 11.30 4.57 -14.49
N ARG A 509 10.78 3.88 -13.44
CA ARG A 509 10.07 2.60 -13.61
C ARG A 509 8.86 2.80 -14.53
N GLY A 510 8.61 1.81 -15.41
CA GLY A 510 7.56 1.92 -16.43
C GLY A 510 7.90 2.81 -17.63
N THR A 511 9.05 3.49 -17.62
CA THR A 511 9.53 4.30 -18.76
C THR A 511 10.62 3.56 -19.54
N ASP A 512 10.49 3.57 -20.86
CA ASP A 512 11.46 2.91 -21.75
C ASP A 512 12.63 3.84 -22.09
N ILE A 513 13.87 3.30 -21.99
CA ILE A 513 15.08 3.98 -22.41
C ILE A 513 15.40 3.58 -23.85
N LYS A 514 15.21 4.48 -24.79
CA LYS A 514 15.50 4.24 -26.21
C LYS A 514 16.94 4.61 -26.50
N LEU A 515 17.66 3.69 -27.15
CA LEU A 515 19.04 3.91 -27.57
C LEU A 515 19.07 4.50 -28.99
N ASP A 516 19.90 5.51 -29.20
CA ASP A 516 20.27 5.94 -30.54
C ASP A 516 21.24 4.94 -31.19
N GLU A 517 21.44 5.05 -32.49
CA GLU A 517 22.31 4.10 -33.23
C GLU A 517 23.80 4.23 -32.84
N GLU A 518 24.25 5.41 -32.47
CA GLU A 518 25.61 5.65 -31.99
C GLU A 518 25.85 4.99 -30.63
N ALA A 519 24.86 5.08 -29.71
CA ALA A 519 24.91 4.39 -28.43
C ALA A 519 24.91 2.86 -28.59
N LYS A 520 24.15 2.31 -29.55
CA LYS A 520 24.18 0.88 -29.85
C LYS A 520 25.54 0.45 -30.38
N ALA A 521 26.13 1.24 -31.26
CA ALA A 521 27.49 0.98 -31.79
C ALA A 521 28.56 1.09 -30.71
N ALA A 522 28.39 1.95 -29.71
CA ALA A 522 29.30 2.11 -28.57
C ALA A 522 29.18 0.97 -27.53
N GLY A 523 28.25 0.03 -27.69
CA GLY A 523 28.05 -1.14 -26.80
C GLY A 523 26.76 -1.13 -26.04
N GLY A 524 25.85 -0.17 -26.31
CA GLY A 524 24.56 -0.03 -25.69
C GLY A 524 24.64 0.51 -24.25
N LEU A 525 23.52 0.51 -23.52
CA LEU A 525 23.42 1.08 -22.16
C LEU A 525 24.23 0.26 -21.16
N LYS A 526 25.14 0.94 -20.45
CA LYS A 526 25.88 0.37 -19.33
C LYS A 526 25.17 0.68 -18.02
N ILE A 527 24.83 -0.37 -17.27
CA ILE A 527 24.24 -0.27 -15.93
C ILE A 527 25.35 -0.43 -14.89
N ILE A 528 25.45 0.52 -13.98
CA ILE A 528 26.31 0.48 -12.81
C ILE A 528 25.42 0.52 -11.56
N GLY A 529 25.36 -0.59 -10.80
CA GLY A 529 24.74 -0.60 -9.48
C GLY A 529 25.78 -0.21 -8.43
N THR A 530 25.50 0.78 -7.61
CA THR A 530 26.44 1.22 -6.56
C THR A 530 26.42 0.35 -5.31
N GLU A 531 25.39 -0.45 -5.16
CA GLU A 531 25.18 -1.41 -4.07
C GLU A 531 24.21 -2.51 -4.54
N ARG A 532 24.14 -3.63 -3.82
CA ARG A 532 23.06 -4.61 -3.95
C ARG A 532 21.88 -4.18 -3.08
N HIS A 533 20.69 -4.26 -3.63
CA HIS A 533 19.45 -4.01 -2.91
C HIS A 533 19.08 -5.15 -1.96
N GLU A 534 18.13 -4.91 -1.07
CA GLU A 534 17.59 -5.93 -0.15
C GLU A 534 16.96 -7.12 -0.89
N SER A 535 16.47 -6.90 -2.11
CA SER A 535 15.86 -7.93 -2.94
C SER A 535 16.58 -8.10 -4.28
N ARG A 536 16.82 -9.37 -4.66
CA ARG A 536 17.37 -9.73 -5.98
C ARG A 536 16.49 -9.24 -7.13
N ARG A 537 15.21 -9.13 -6.88
CA ARG A 537 14.21 -8.64 -7.82
C ARG A 537 14.52 -7.20 -8.25
N ILE A 538 14.83 -6.32 -7.30
CA ILE A 538 15.18 -4.91 -7.57
C ILE A 538 16.48 -4.82 -8.39
N ASP A 539 17.48 -5.64 -8.07
CA ASP A 539 18.72 -5.72 -8.86
C ASP A 539 18.43 -6.14 -10.31
N ASN A 540 17.54 -7.13 -10.51
CA ASN A 540 17.15 -7.57 -11.83
C ASN A 540 16.36 -6.52 -12.61
N GLN A 541 15.54 -5.72 -11.94
CA GLN A 541 14.84 -4.58 -12.57
C GLN A 541 15.83 -3.50 -13.04
N LEU A 542 16.85 -3.21 -12.25
CA LEU A 542 17.91 -2.28 -12.65
C LEU A 542 18.69 -2.82 -13.87
N ARG A 543 19.13 -4.08 -13.85
CA ARG A 543 19.76 -4.74 -15.01
C ARG A 543 18.87 -4.73 -16.24
N GLY A 544 17.57 -4.98 -16.06
CA GLY A 544 16.56 -5.04 -17.12
C GLY A 544 16.32 -3.72 -17.87
N ARG A 545 16.93 -2.62 -17.42
CA ARG A 545 16.88 -1.35 -18.17
C ARG A 545 17.77 -1.36 -19.39
N SER A 546 18.73 -2.28 -19.47
CA SER A 546 19.66 -2.49 -20.59
C SER A 546 19.40 -3.84 -21.27
N GLY A 547 19.79 -3.95 -22.53
CA GLY A 547 19.69 -5.19 -23.33
C GLY A 547 18.25 -5.55 -23.72
N ARG A 548 17.42 -4.56 -24.06
CA ARG A 548 16.03 -4.72 -24.48
C ARG A 548 15.93 -5.03 -25.97
N GLN A 549 14.99 -5.88 -26.35
CA GLN A 549 14.68 -6.22 -27.76
C GLN A 549 15.91 -6.58 -28.60
N GLY A 550 16.89 -7.25 -27.99
CA GLY A 550 18.15 -7.65 -28.66
C GLY A 550 19.19 -6.53 -28.79
N ASP A 551 19.01 -5.38 -28.12
CA ASP A 551 20.02 -4.35 -28.05
C ASP A 551 21.25 -4.82 -27.23
N PRO A 552 22.47 -4.36 -27.57
CA PRO A 552 23.65 -4.61 -26.76
C PRO A 552 23.55 -3.89 -25.42
N GLY A 553 24.32 -4.33 -24.44
CA GLY A 553 24.37 -3.70 -23.13
C GLY A 553 25.28 -4.41 -22.16
N GLU A 554 25.54 -3.79 -21.03
CA GLU A 554 26.39 -4.31 -19.97
C GLU A 554 25.82 -3.96 -18.61
N SER A 555 25.95 -4.84 -17.63
CA SER A 555 25.60 -4.53 -16.24
C SER A 555 26.68 -5.00 -15.28
N ARG A 556 26.97 -4.17 -14.25
CA ARG A 556 27.90 -4.51 -13.16
C ARG A 556 27.49 -3.86 -11.87
N PHE A 557 27.59 -4.59 -10.75
CA PHE A 557 27.41 -4.06 -9.41
C PHE A 557 28.77 -3.85 -8.73
N TYR A 558 28.92 -2.71 -8.05
CA TYR A 558 30.08 -2.33 -7.26
C TYR A 558 29.67 -2.36 -5.79
N ILE A 559 30.35 -3.14 -4.97
CA ILE A 559 29.95 -3.45 -3.59
C ILE A 559 31.10 -3.15 -2.66
N SER A 560 30.81 -2.65 -1.47
CA SER A 560 31.76 -2.51 -0.38
C SER A 560 31.41 -3.43 0.78
N LEU A 561 32.40 -3.87 1.56
CA LEU A 561 32.15 -4.57 2.83
C LEU A 561 31.48 -3.68 3.89
N GLU A 562 31.54 -2.35 3.69
CA GLU A 562 30.91 -1.35 4.55
C GLU A 562 29.46 -1.04 4.13
N ASP A 563 28.95 -1.64 3.06
CA ASP A 563 27.56 -1.47 2.64
C ASP A 563 26.62 -2.14 3.64
N ASP A 564 25.42 -1.56 3.85
CA ASP A 564 24.48 -2.00 4.90
C ASP A 564 24.10 -3.48 4.76
N LEU A 565 23.89 -3.97 3.55
CA LEU A 565 23.64 -5.38 3.28
C LEU A 565 24.77 -6.28 3.81
N MET A 566 26.02 -5.86 3.61
CA MET A 566 27.19 -6.63 4.03
C MET A 566 27.42 -6.51 5.53
N ARG A 567 27.19 -5.34 6.10
CA ARG A 567 27.34 -5.06 7.53
C ARG A 567 26.32 -5.82 8.38
N LEU A 568 25.04 -5.79 7.98
CA LEU A 568 23.93 -6.35 8.78
C LEU A 568 23.73 -7.84 8.55
N PHE A 569 23.96 -8.34 7.34
CA PHE A 569 23.63 -9.72 6.96
C PHE A 569 24.83 -10.53 6.45
N GLY A 570 26.01 -9.91 6.34
CA GLY A 570 27.26 -10.61 6.02
C GLY A 570 27.70 -11.48 7.21
N SER A 571 28.18 -12.71 6.96
CA SER A 571 28.68 -13.55 8.02
C SER A 571 30.02 -13.01 8.54
N GLU A 572 30.23 -13.01 9.86
CA GLU A 572 31.52 -12.64 10.48
C GLU A 572 32.70 -13.46 9.92
N LYS A 573 32.42 -14.72 9.55
CA LYS A 573 33.41 -15.57 8.87
C LYS A 573 33.86 -15.04 7.54
N MET A 574 32.99 -14.32 6.83
CA MET A 574 33.29 -13.71 5.55
C MET A 574 34.15 -12.47 5.74
N ILE A 575 33.83 -11.63 6.71
CA ILE A 575 34.60 -10.44 7.08
C ILE A 575 36.00 -10.83 7.59
N SER A 576 36.07 -11.87 8.44
CA SER A 576 37.35 -12.37 8.94
C SER A 576 38.21 -13.00 7.84
N MET A 577 37.62 -13.70 6.89
CA MET A 577 38.31 -14.25 5.73
C MET A 577 38.89 -13.14 4.84
N PHE A 578 38.17 -12.05 4.66
CA PHE A 578 38.67 -10.88 3.93
C PHE A 578 39.87 -10.22 4.60
N ASN A 579 39.78 -10.06 5.91
CA ASN A 579 40.87 -9.50 6.70
C ASN A 579 42.13 -10.41 6.69
N ALA A 580 41.91 -11.73 6.62
CA ALA A 580 43.01 -12.71 6.54
C ALA A 580 43.69 -12.81 5.19
N LEU A 581 43.01 -12.43 4.10
CA LEU A 581 43.54 -12.49 2.73
C LEU A 581 44.53 -11.37 2.41
N GLY A 582 44.71 -10.38 3.30
CA GLY A 582 45.71 -9.34 3.19
C GLY A 582 45.63 -8.53 1.87
N ILE A 583 44.44 -8.30 1.32
CA ILE A 583 44.25 -7.66 0.03
C ILE A 583 44.68 -6.19 0.11
N PRO A 584 45.55 -5.70 -0.81
CA PRO A 584 45.94 -4.30 -0.86
C PRO A 584 44.77 -3.36 -1.06
N GLU A 585 44.84 -2.15 -0.54
CA GLU A 585 43.81 -1.10 -0.80
C GLU A 585 43.69 -0.81 -2.32
N GLY A 586 42.45 -0.63 -2.79
CA GLY A 586 42.12 -0.32 -4.17
C GLY A 586 42.07 -1.52 -5.13
N GLN A 587 42.35 -2.72 -4.67
CA GLN A 587 42.28 -3.90 -5.53
C GLN A 587 40.86 -4.48 -5.54
N GLU A 588 40.32 -4.66 -6.74
CA GLU A 588 39.05 -5.33 -7.00
C GLU A 588 39.13 -6.83 -6.67
N ILE A 589 38.11 -7.33 -6.02
CA ILE A 589 37.99 -8.74 -5.67
C ILE A 589 36.85 -9.35 -6.49
N GLU A 590 37.22 -10.14 -7.49
CA GLU A 590 36.27 -10.95 -8.26
C GLU A 590 36.32 -12.41 -7.76
N HIS A 591 35.29 -12.83 -7.04
CA HIS A 591 35.20 -14.24 -6.63
C HIS A 591 33.78 -14.73 -6.58
N LYS A 592 33.47 -15.84 -7.29
CA LYS A 592 32.15 -16.46 -7.35
C LYS A 592 31.53 -16.78 -5.97
N MET A 593 32.37 -17.08 -4.98
CA MET A 593 31.89 -17.35 -3.61
C MET A 593 31.28 -16.11 -2.96
N LEU A 594 31.78 -14.92 -3.28
CA LEU A 594 31.28 -13.65 -2.75
C LEU A 594 29.90 -13.33 -3.31
N SER A 595 29.75 -13.37 -4.61
CA SER A 595 28.44 -13.15 -5.25
C SER A 595 27.39 -14.13 -4.70
N LYS A 596 27.76 -15.37 -4.43
CA LYS A 596 26.88 -16.37 -3.81
C LYS A 596 26.57 -16.06 -2.33
N ALA A 597 27.54 -15.53 -1.58
CA ALA A 597 27.31 -15.13 -0.19
C ALA A 597 26.36 -13.92 -0.11
N ILE A 598 26.51 -12.95 -0.99
CA ILE A 598 25.63 -11.80 -1.13
C ILE A 598 24.21 -12.24 -1.49
N GLU A 599 24.08 -13.15 -2.46
CA GLU A 599 22.79 -13.70 -2.86
C GLU A 599 22.12 -14.44 -1.68
N ASN A 600 22.86 -15.15 -0.86
CA ASN A 600 22.32 -15.79 0.35
C ASN A 600 21.87 -14.76 1.41
N ALA A 601 22.61 -13.67 1.57
CA ALA A 601 22.20 -12.57 2.43
C ALA A 601 20.87 -11.95 1.95
N GLN A 602 20.76 -11.66 0.66
CA GLN A 602 19.50 -11.16 0.06
C GLN A 602 18.35 -12.14 0.29
N LYS A 603 18.55 -13.45 0.07
CA LYS A 603 17.51 -14.47 0.34
C LYS A 603 17.05 -14.49 1.79
N LYS A 604 17.97 -14.23 2.74
CA LYS A 604 17.62 -14.15 4.16
C LYS A 604 16.74 -12.92 4.44
N ILE A 605 17.07 -11.77 3.86
CA ILE A 605 16.27 -10.56 3.99
C ILE A 605 14.90 -10.73 3.33
N GLU A 606 14.87 -11.26 2.10
CA GLU A 606 13.62 -11.57 1.40
C GLU A 606 12.71 -12.46 2.26
N GLY A 607 13.28 -13.48 2.91
CA GLY A 607 12.56 -14.36 3.83
C GLY A 607 12.03 -13.65 5.09
N ASN A 608 12.83 -12.77 5.69
CA ASN A 608 12.39 -11.97 6.84
C ASN A 608 11.26 -11.01 6.43
N ASN A 609 11.41 -10.30 5.31
CA ASN A 609 10.40 -9.38 4.79
C ASN A 609 9.09 -10.11 4.46
N PHE A 610 9.17 -11.31 3.88
CA PHE A 610 7.99 -12.17 3.68
C PHE A 610 7.33 -12.52 5.01
N GLY A 611 8.12 -12.89 6.05
CA GLY A 611 7.60 -13.15 7.39
C GLY A 611 6.85 -11.95 7.97
N ILE A 612 7.38 -10.74 7.84
CA ILE A 612 6.73 -9.50 8.29
C ILE A 612 5.39 -9.28 7.57
N ARG A 613 5.38 -9.41 6.23
CA ARG A 613 4.14 -9.25 5.44
C ARG A 613 3.09 -10.32 5.77
N LYS A 614 3.54 -11.55 6.00
CA LYS A 614 2.67 -12.66 6.41
C LYS A 614 2.06 -12.41 7.78
N ASN A 615 2.85 -11.99 8.76
CA ASN A 615 2.35 -11.62 10.08
C ASN A 615 1.34 -10.47 10.00
N LEU A 616 1.63 -9.42 9.22
CA LEU A 616 0.70 -8.32 9.01
C LEU A 616 -0.65 -8.83 8.47
N LEU A 617 -0.62 -9.73 7.49
CA LEU A 617 -1.82 -10.31 6.92
C LEU A 617 -2.59 -11.17 7.95
N GLU A 618 -1.89 -12.00 8.73
CA GLU A 618 -2.51 -12.87 9.73
C GLU A 618 -3.23 -12.07 10.82
N TYR A 619 -2.67 -10.94 11.24
CA TYR A 619 -3.33 -10.01 12.17
C TYR A 619 -4.49 -9.26 11.49
N ASP A 620 -4.31 -8.76 10.26
CA ASP A 620 -5.38 -8.04 9.54
C ASP A 620 -6.52 -8.98 9.10
N GLN A 621 -6.28 -10.30 9.03
CA GLN A 621 -7.33 -11.26 8.70
C GLN A 621 -8.48 -11.20 9.71
N VAL A 622 -8.17 -11.03 11.00
CA VAL A 622 -9.19 -10.88 12.07
C VAL A 622 -10.01 -9.63 11.81
N ASN A 623 -9.34 -8.50 11.59
CA ASN A 623 -10.02 -7.24 11.28
C ASN A 623 -10.81 -7.32 9.97
N ASN A 624 -10.32 -8.08 8.99
CA ASN A 624 -11.00 -8.24 7.70
C ASN A 624 -12.32 -9.00 7.83
N GLU A 625 -12.35 -10.08 8.60
CA GLU A 625 -13.58 -10.85 8.86
C GLU A 625 -14.63 -9.97 9.53
N GLN A 626 -14.24 -9.20 10.54
CA GLN A 626 -15.12 -8.26 11.23
C GLN A 626 -15.57 -7.11 10.30
N ARG A 627 -14.66 -6.59 9.48
CA ARG A 627 -14.93 -5.54 8.49
C ARG A 627 -15.98 -5.98 7.48
N GLU A 628 -15.91 -7.20 6.99
CA GLU A 628 -16.88 -7.72 6.03
C GLU A 628 -18.29 -7.78 6.61
N ILE A 629 -18.44 -8.18 7.88
CA ILE A 629 -19.72 -8.20 8.56
C ILE A 629 -20.29 -6.78 8.66
N ILE A 630 -19.52 -5.85 9.19
CA ILE A 630 -19.94 -4.45 9.39
C ILE A 630 -20.25 -3.76 8.05
N TYR A 631 -19.41 -3.95 7.04
CA TYR A 631 -19.63 -3.34 5.74
C TYR A 631 -20.83 -3.93 4.98
N ALA A 632 -21.12 -5.22 5.18
CA ALA A 632 -22.33 -5.84 4.63
C ALA A 632 -23.60 -5.27 5.30
N GLU A 633 -23.62 -5.13 6.62
CA GLU A 633 -24.77 -4.51 7.33
C GLU A 633 -24.94 -3.04 6.90
N ARG A 634 -23.85 -2.31 6.82
CA ARG A 634 -23.84 -0.93 6.37
C ARG A 634 -24.37 -0.78 4.95
N ARG A 635 -24.01 -1.70 4.05
CA ARG A 635 -24.49 -1.73 2.67
C ARG A 635 -25.99 -1.92 2.56
N ARG A 636 -26.56 -2.81 3.38
CA ARG A 636 -28.02 -3.03 3.45
C ARG A 636 -28.77 -1.74 3.80
N VAL A 637 -28.23 -0.97 4.78
CA VAL A 637 -28.79 0.34 5.16
C VAL A 637 -28.72 1.35 4.01
N LEU A 638 -27.59 1.40 3.29
CA LEU A 638 -27.40 2.29 2.13
C LEU A 638 -28.30 1.91 0.95
N ASP A 639 -28.53 0.62 0.73
CA ASP A 639 -29.42 0.12 -0.33
C ASP A 639 -30.89 0.40 -0.06
N GLY A 640 -31.23 0.96 1.11
CA GLY A 640 -32.57 1.38 1.46
C GLY A 640 -33.48 0.25 1.94
N GLU A 641 -32.90 -0.87 2.38
CA GLU A 641 -33.69 -1.96 2.99
C GLU A 641 -34.48 -1.44 4.20
N SER A 642 -35.66 -2.00 4.43
CA SER A 642 -36.40 -1.73 5.68
C SER A 642 -35.66 -2.35 6.85
N MET A 643 -35.26 -1.53 7.82
CA MET A 643 -34.57 -2.00 9.02
C MET A 643 -35.53 -2.43 10.13
N ARG A 644 -36.88 -2.34 9.92
CA ARG A 644 -37.89 -2.62 10.92
C ARG A 644 -37.71 -3.96 11.63
N ASP A 645 -37.54 -5.01 10.85
CA ASP A 645 -37.40 -6.37 11.43
C ASP A 645 -36.08 -6.52 12.19
N VAL A 646 -35.02 -5.83 11.72
CA VAL A 646 -33.73 -5.78 12.41
C VAL A 646 -33.86 -5.03 13.74
N ILE A 647 -34.56 -3.89 13.77
CA ILE A 647 -34.82 -3.12 15.00
C ILE A 647 -35.65 -3.95 15.99
N TYR A 648 -36.70 -4.63 15.52
CA TYR A 648 -37.50 -5.51 16.39
C TYR A 648 -36.69 -6.66 16.98
N LYS A 649 -35.79 -7.24 16.17
CA LYS A 649 -34.86 -8.25 16.68
C LYS A 649 -33.93 -7.68 17.73
N MET A 650 -33.32 -6.49 17.48
CA MET A 650 -32.48 -5.84 18.48
C MET A 650 -33.19 -5.59 19.80
N ILE A 651 -34.45 -5.11 19.77
CA ILE A 651 -35.27 -4.92 20.95
C ILE A 651 -35.47 -6.23 21.74
N THR A 652 -35.81 -7.32 21.04
CA THR A 652 -36.01 -8.63 21.66
C THR A 652 -34.73 -9.23 22.20
N ASP A 653 -33.62 -9.10 21.50
CA ASP A 653 -32.31 -9.59 21.93
C ASP A 653 -31.80 -8.84 23.16
N ILE A 654 -31.97 -7.50 23.24
CA ILE A 654 -31.61 -6.71 24.41
C ILE A 654 -32.40 -7.18 25.65
N VAL A 655 -33.70 -7.40 25.51
CA VAL A 655 -34.53 -7.91 26.61
C VAL A 655 -34.05 -9.28 27.05
N ASP A 656 -33.81 -10.20 26.11
CA ASP A 656 -33.37 -11.57 26.42
C ASP A 656 -32.04 -11.56 27.16
N ASN A 657 -31.05 -10.84 26.61
CA ASN A 657 -29.69 -10.79 27.15
C ASN A 657 -29.67 -10.14 28.55
N THR A 658 -30.42 -9.05 28.73
CA THR A 658 -30.46 -8.34 30.03
C THR A 658 -31.14 -9.20 31.11
N VAL A 659 -32.23 -9.87 30.75
CA VAL A 659 -32.91 -10.80 31.68
C VAL A 659 -32.00 -12.00 31.98
N ASP A 660 -31.29 -12.55 30.98
CA ASP A 660 -30.40 -13.69 31.20
C ASP A 660 -29.21 -13.35 32.07
N MET A 661 -28.69 -12.11 31.94
CA MET A 661 -27.57 -11.61 32.73
C MET A 661 -27.95 -11.46 34.22
N VAL A 662 -29.13 -10.91 34.50
CA VAL A 662 -29.55 -10.59 35.87
C VAL A 662 -30.24 -11.75 36.55
N ILE A 663 -31.02 -12.51 35.81
CA ILE A 663 -31.77 -13.65 36.32
C ILE A 663 -31.08 -14.92 35.84
N GLY A 664 -30.27 -15.57 36.69
CA GLY A 664 -29.57 -16.83 36.41
C GLY A 664 -30.54 -17.98 36.13
N GLU A 665 -30.05 -19.22 36.19
CA GLU A 665 -30.85 -20.43 36.01
C GLU A 665 -31.80 -20.71 37.19
N GLU A 666 -31.81 -19.92 38.26
CA GLU A 666 -32.63 -20.05 39.42
C GLU A 666 -34.09 -19.68 39.13
N ASN A 667 -34.95 -20.63 39.26
CA ASN A 667 -36.39 -20.51 38.93
C ASN A 667 -37.24 -19.82 40.01
N ASP A 668 -36.67 -19.40 41.16
CA ASP A 668 -37.44 -18.78 42.23
C ASP A 668 -37.52 -17.26 42.08
N SER A 669 -38.71 -16.76 41.79
CA SER A 669 -38.96 -15.33 41.51
C SER A 669 -38.76 -14.44 42.76
N GLU A 670 -38.62 -15.01 43.94
CA GLU A 670 -38.35 -14.23 45.16
C GLU A 670 -36.91 -13.73 45.24
N GLU A 671 -35.99 -14.41 44.54
CA GLU A 671 -34.57 -14.11 44.51
C GLU A 671 -34.16 -13.20 43.38
N TRP A 672 -35.07 -12.86 42.46
CA TRP A 672 -34.74 -12.01 41.31
C TRP A 672 -34.35 -10.60 41.70
N ASN A 673 -33.18 -10.14 41.23
CA ASN A 673 -32.69 -8.76 41.45
C ASN A 673 -33.38 -7.77 40.48
N LEU A 674 -34.68 -7.46 40.75
CA LEU A 674 -35.43 -6.54 39.89
C LEU A 674 -34.89 -5.11 39.90
N ALA A 675 -34.15 -4.72 40.93
CA ALA A 675 -33.50 -3.39 40.97
C ALA A 675 -32.36 -3.29 39.95
N GLU A 676 -31.56 -4.32 39.83
CA GLU A 676 -30.50 -4.44 38.84
C GLU A 676 -31.08 -4.53 37.43
N LEU A 677 -32.11 -5.37 37.20
CA LEU A 677 -32.79 -5.46 35.93
C LEU A 677 -33.35 -4.11 35.48
N ASN A 678 -33.98 -3.35 36.36
CA ASN A 678 -34.45 -2.01 36.06
C ASN A 678 -33.28 -1.04 35.75
N SER A 679 -32.17 -1.13 36.47
CA SER A 679 -31.02 -0.25 36.25
C SER A 679 -30.34 -0.47 34.92
N LEU A 680 -30.36 -1.67 34.34
CA LEU A 680 -29.77 -2.02 33.06
C LEU A 680 -30.75 -1.82 31.89
N LEU A 681 -32.01 -2.21 32.04
CA LEU A 681 -32.99 -2.22 30.93
C LEU A 681 -33.64 -0.86 30.69
N LEU A 682 -34.09 -0.16 31.75
CA LEU A 682 -34.86 1.07 31.59
C LEU A 682 -34.12 2.25 30.96
N PRO A 683 -32.80 2.40 31.10
CA PRO A 683 -32.04 3.43 30.37
C PRO A 683 -31.99 3.19 28.86
N ILE A 684 -32.18 1.94 28.40
CA ILE A 684 -32.16 1.55 26.98
C ILE A 684 -33.57 1.59 26.43
N ILE A 685 -34.49 0.86 27.10
CA ILE A 685 -35.90 0.78 26.71
C ILE A 685 -36.74 1.41 27.82
N PRO A 686 -37.36 2.57 27.61
CA PRO A 686 -38.04 3.33 28.65
C PRO A 686 -39.42 2.73 29.00
N LEU A 687 -39.41 1.55 29.58
CA LEU A 687 -40.62 0.87 30.12
C LEU A 687 -40.96 1.43 31.48
N GLU A 688 -42.15 1.08 31.97
CA GLU A 688 -42.49 1.32 33.37
C GLU A 688 -41.65 0.42 34.30
N PRO A 689 -41.27 0.87 35.51
CA PRO A 689 -40.47 0.06 36.41
C PRO A 689 -41.03 -1.34 36.66
N ILE A 690 -40.14 -2.33 36.53
CA ILE A 690 -40.49 -3.74 36.74
C ILE A 690 -40.56 -4.01 38.25
N THR A 691 -41.76 -4.34 38.73
CA THR A 691 -42.03 -4.65 40.16
C THR A 691 -42.60 -6.05 40.26
N LYS A 692 -42.53 -6.65 41.46
CA LYS A 692 -43.09 -8.00 41.71
C LYS A 692 -44.62 -8.09 41.41
N GLU A 693 -45.31 -6.99 41.63
CA GLU A 693 -46.78 -6.89 41.41
C GLU A 693 -47.17 -6.88 39.95
N ARG A 694 -46.26 -6.44 39.08
CA ARG A 694 -46.44 -6.34 37.63
C ARG A 694 -46.11 -7.62 36.87
N ILE A 695 -45.43 -8.56 37.49
CA ILE A 695 -45.04 -9.82 36.87
C ILE A 695 -46.23 -10.74 36.82
N SER A 696 -46.75 -11.02 35.62
CA SER A 696 -47.95 -11.82 35.41
C SER A 696 -47.79 -13.28 35.79
N LYS A 697 -46.59 -13.83 35.58
CA LYS A 697 -46.24 -15.22 35.94
C LYS A 697 -44.77 -15.27 36.41
N PRO A 698 -44.52 -15.88 37.59
CA PRO A 698 -43.16 -15.91 38.18
C PRO A 698 -42.30 -17.02 37.51
N LYS A 699 -42.08 -16.89 36.21
CA LYS A 699 -41.18 -17.71 35.40
C LYS A 699 -40.36 -16.83 34.49
N LYS A 700 -39.07 -17.09 34.41
CA LYS A 700 -38.08 -16.33 33.58
C LYS A 700 -38.56 -16.14 32.14
N ASP A 701 -38.94 -17.23 31.43
CA ASP A 701 -39.44 -17.17 30.07
C ASP A 701 -40.70 -16.32 29.90
N SER A 702 -41.61 -16.39 30.91
CA SER A 702 -42.84 -15.58 30.91
C SER A 702 -42.53 -14.09 31.12
N LEU A 703 -41.55 -13.76 31.95
CA LEU A 703 -41.08 -12.38 32.12
C LEU A 703 -40.45 -11.85 30.85
N LYS A 704 -39.57 -12.64 30.21
CA LYS A 704 -38.96 -12.28 28.90
C LYS A 704 -40.06 -11.99 27.89
N GLN A 705 -41.01 -12.87 27.72
CA GLN A 705 -42.09 -12.71 26.75
C GLN A 705 -42.93 -11.45 27.05
N GLN A 706 -43.28 -11.20 28.32
CA GLN A 706 -44.00 -10.01 28.74
C GLN A 706 -43.25 -8.74 28.40
N LEU A 707 -41.96 -8.66 28.77
CA LEU A 707 -41.13 -7.48 28.52
C LEU A 707 -40.90 -7.24 27.02
N LYS A 708 -40.73 -8.30 26.24
CA LYS A 708 -40.61 -8.21 24.75
C LYS A 708 -41.89 -7.60 24.15
N GLU A 709 -43.04 -8.11 24.52
CA GLU A 709 -44.32 -7.60 24.01
C GLU A 709 -44.57 -6.14 24.42
N GLU A 710 -44.20 -5.76 25.63
CA GLU A 710 -44.28 -4.38 26.09
C GLU A 710 -43.31 -3.47 25.34
N ALA A 711 -42.07 -3.88 25.16
CA ALA A 711 -41.08 -3.13 24.44
C ALA A 711 -41.47 -2.92 22.97
N VAL A 712 -41.87 -3.97 22.29
CA VAL A 712 -42.32 -3.89 20.88
C VAL A 712 -43.54 -2.95 20.77
N ARG A 713 -44.51 -3.11 21.64
CA ARG A 713 -45.72 -2.26 21.65
C ARG A 713 -45.39 -0.78 21.90
N PHE A 714 -44.43 -0.52 22.79
CA PHE A 714 -43.97 0.84 23.03
C PHE A 714 -43.29 1.41 21.78
N TYR A 715 -42.52 0.58 21.05
CA TYR A 715 -41.90 1.02 19.79
C TYR A 715 -42.96 1.26 18.70
N GLU A 716 -44.00 0.43 18.58
CA GLU A 716 -45.10 0.65 17.65
C GLU A 716 -45.87 1.96 17.96
N THR A 717 -45.98 2.33 19.23
CA THR A 717 -46.54 3.61 19.63
C THR A 717 -45.64 4.75 19.13
N LYS A 718 -44.31 4.55 19.22
CA LYS A 718 -43.33 5.51 18.72
C LYS A 718 -43.39 5.64 17.20
N GLU A 719 -43.52 4.55 16.47
CA GLU A 719 -43.75 4.55 15.01
C GLU A 719 -44.98 5.38 14.64
N ALA A 720 -46.07 5.26 15.40
CA ALA A 720 -47.33 5.99 15.13
C ALA A 720 -47.25 7.51 15.42
N GLU A 721 -46.24 8.00 16.15
CA GLU A 721 -46.00 9.43 16.32
C GLU A 721 -45.55 10.13 15.02
N PHE A 722 -44.96 9.38 14.07
CA PHE A 722 -44.46 9.95 12.80
C PHE A 722 -45.58 10.12 11.77
N PRO A 723 -45.67 11.32 11.14
CA PRO A 723 -46.70 11.62 10.14
C PRO A 723 -46.74 10.66 8.94
N GLU A 724 -45.56 10.22 8.50
CA GLU A 724 -45.38 9.31 7.37
C GLU A 724 -44.51 8.11 7.79
N PRO A 725 -44.93 6.87 7.47
CA PRO A 725 -44.18 5.65 7.82
C PRO A 725 -42.74 5.66 7.28
N GLU A 726 -42.47 6.31 6.14
CA GLU A 726 -41.12 6.40 5.58
C GLU A 726 -40.17 7.28 6.40
N MET A 727 -40.71 8.25 7.15
CA MET A 727 -39.88 9.12 7.99
C MET A 727 -39.21 8.35 9.13
N ILE A 728 -39.92 7.43 9.77
CA ILE A 728 -39.32 6.59 10.82
C ILE A 728 -38.34 5.60 10.21
N ARG A 729 -38.65 5.03 9.03
CA ARG A 729 -37.69 4.14 8.31
C ARG A 729 -36.37 4.88 7.97
N GLU A 730 -36.44 6.12 7.54
CA GLU A 730 -35.23 6.91 7.35
C GLU A 730 -34.53 7.26 8.66
N ALA A 731 -35.27 7.55 9.75
CA ALA A 731 -34.70 7.76 11.07
C ALA A 731 -33.97 6.50 11.58
N GLU A 732 -34.52 5.31 11.39
CA GLU A 732 -33.87 4.03 11.69
C GLU A 732 -32.55 3.88 10.91
N ARG A 733 -32.55 4.15 9.61
CA ARG A 733 -31.36 4.08 8.77
C ARG A 733 -30.28 5.07 9.22
N VAL A 734 -30.66 6.32 9.49
CA VAL A 734 -29.73 7.37 9.94
C VAL A 734 -29.12 7.04 11.29
N VAL A 735 -29.93 6.62 12.26
CA VAL A 735 -29.45 6.30 13.61
C VAL A 735 -28.53 5.09 13.56
N LEU A 736 -28.94 4.02 12.89
CA LEU A 736 -28.16 2.79 12.77
C LEU A 736 -26.81 3.05 12.09
N LEU A 737 -26.82 3.78 10.98
CA LEU A 737 -25.57 4.13 10.27
C LEU A 737 -24.61 4.94 11.13
N LYS A 738 -25.14 5.96 11.85
CA LYS A 738 -24.35 6.81 12.72
C LYS A 738 -23.74 6.05 13.91
N VAL A 739 -24.49 5.13 14.49
CA VAL A 739 -24.01 4.29 15.60
C VAL A 739 -22.96 3.29 15.11
N ILE A 740 -23.23 2.57 14.01
CA ILE A 740 -22.29 1.62 13.41
C ILE A 740 -20.96 2.35 13.12
N ASP A 741 -20.99 3.48 12.43
CA ASP A 741 -19.77 4.21 12.05
C ASP A 741 -18.94 4.63 13.27
N ARG A 742 -19.59 5.17 14.30
CA ARG A 742 -18.92 5.57 15.53
C ARG A 742 -18.25 4.39 16.23
N LYS A 743 -19.00 3.31 16.45
CA LYS A 743 -18.52 2.13 17.17
C LYS A 743 -17.41 1.42 16.39
N TRP A 744 -17.58 1.27 15.09
CA TRP A 744 -16.58 0.67 14.21
C TRP A 744 -15.26 1.45 14.18
N MET A 745 -15.31 2.78 14.08
CA MET A 745 -14.10 3.62 14.13
C MET A 745 -13.36 3.51 15.47
N ASN A 746 -14.10 3.37 16.58
CA ASN A 746 -13.48 3.15 17.89
C ASN A 746 -12.86 1.75 17.96
N HIS A 747 -13.58 0.74 17.49
CA HIS A 747 -13.11 -0.64 17.50
C HIS A 747 -11.83 -0.84 16.68
N ILE A 748 -11.69 -0.18 15.51
CA ILE A 748 -10.45 -0.21 14.73
C ILE A 748 -9.27 0.32 15.58
N ASP A 749 -9.47 1.42 16.27
CA ASP A 749 -8.46 2.03 17.14
C ASP A 749 -8.10 1.10 18.32
N ASP A 750 -9.11 0.51 18.96
CA ASP A 750 -8.91 -0.44 20.07
C ASP A 750 -8.18 -1.71 19.61
N MET A 751 -8.48 -2.23 18.42
CA MET A 751 -7.77 -3.37 17.82
C MET A 751 -6.32 -3.03 17.46
N ASP A 752 -6.03 -1.81 17.01
CA ASP A 752 -4.65 -1.37 16.77
C ASP A 752 -3.87 -1.26 18.08
N GLN A 753 -4.49 -0.77 19.17
CA GLN A 753 -3.87 -0.74 20.50
C GLN A 753 -3.62 -2.16 21.05
N LEU A 754 -4.59 -3.07 20.89
CA LEU A 754 -4.43 -4.48 21.26
C LEU A 754 -3.23 -5.10 20.55
N ARG A 755 -3.08 -4.86 19.23
CA ARG A 755 -1.98 -5.39 18.42
C ARG A 755 -0.62 -4.92 18.93
N GLN A 756 -0.50 -3.68 19.39
CA GLN A 756 0.76 -3.15 19.93
C GLN A 756 1.15 -3.81 21.25
N GLY A 757 0.17 -4.13 22.11
CA GLY A 757 0.42 -4.73 23.44
C GLY A 757 0.55 -6.25 23.42
N ILE A 758 -0.06 -6.95 22.47
CA ILE A 758 -0.23 -8.40 22.50
C ILE A 758 1.09 -9.19 22.42
N GLY A 759 2.14 -8.59 21.84
CA GLY A 759 3.45 -9.20 21.71
C GLY A 759 4.08 -9.61 23.07
N LEU A 760 3.70 -8.92 24.14
CA LEU A 760 4.16 -9.25 25.50
C LEU A 760 3.67 -10.62 25.99
N GLN A 761 2.59 -11.15 25.43
CA GLN A 761 2.06 -12.48 25.78
C GLN A 761 3.05 -13.61 25.43
N ALA A 762 3.96 -13.37 24.50
CA ALA A 762 5.02 -14.34 24.16
C ALA A 762 5.92 -14.68 25.37
N TYR A 763 6.16 -13.73 26.29
CA TYR A 763 6.90 -13.98 27.53
C TYR A 763 6.16 -14.97 28.46
N GLY A 764 4.83 -14.98 28.39
CA GLY A 764 3.98 -15.95 29.09
C GLY A 764 3.84 -17.30 28.38
N GLN A 765 4.65 -17.58 27.32
CA GLN A 765 4.56 -18.78 26.47
C GLN A 765 3.22 -18.96 25.77
N ARG A 766 2.45 -17.90 25.58
CA ARG A 766 1.21 -17.88 24.80
C ARG A 766 1.52 -17.40 23.38
N ASP A 767 0.82 -17.93 22.40
CA ASP A 767 0.93 -17.46 21.01
C ASP A 767 0.21 -16.10 20.86
N PRO A 768 0.93 -15.00 20.56
CA PRO A 768 0.34 -13.67 20.48
C PRO A 768 -0.80 -13.57 19.44
N LEU A 769 -0.73 -14.34 18.35
CA LEU A 769 -1.76 -14.33 17.32
C LEU A 769 -3.05 -14.98 17.81
N VAL A 770 -2.95 -16.06 18.57
CA VAL A 770 -4.12 -16.75 19.16
C VAL A 770 -4.80 -15.86 20.19
N GLU A 771 -3.99 -15.24 21.08
CA GLU A 771 -4.53 -14.30 22.09
C GLU A 771 -5.18 -13.07 21.42
N TYR A 772 -4.57 -12.55 20.34
CA TYR A 772 -5.16 -11.45 19.56
C TYR A 772 -6.50 -11.84 18.94
N LYS A 773 -6.61 -13.05 18.39
CA LYS A 773 -7.88 -13.56 17.83
C LYS A 773 -8.96 -13.66 18.89
N MET A 774 -8.65 -14.21 20.06
CA MET A 774 -9.61 -14.39 21.15
C MET A 774 -10.08 -13.03 21.68
N ALA A 775 -9.16 -12.16 22.06
CA ALA A 775 -9.48 -10.82 22.56
C ALA A 775 -10.23 -9.97 21.49
N GLY A 776 -9.81 -10.05 20.23
CA GLY A 776 -10.49 -9.35 19.14
C GLY A 776 -11.91 -9.84 18.87
N PHE A 777 -12.19 -11.12 19.08
CA PHE A 777 -13.53 -11.67 18.99
C PHE A 777 -14.42 -11.13 20.13
N ASP A 778 -13.92 -11.19 21.37
CA ASP A 778 -14.65 -10.68 22.54
C ASP A 778 -14.97 -9.18 22.39
N MET A 779 -13.99 -8.38 21.96
CA MET A 779 -14.17 -6.94 21.71
C MET A 779 -15.21 -6.67 20.60
N PHE A 780 -15.25 -7.51 19.56
CA PHE A 780 -16.21 -7.37 18.47
C PHE A 780 -17.64 -7.69 18.93
N ASP A 781 -17.80 -8.72 19.74
CA ASP A 781 -19.09 -9.06 20.34
C ASP A 781 -19.61 -7.96 21.26
N GLU A 782 -18.75 -7.39 22.11
CA GLU A 782 -19.08 -6.23 22.95
C GLU A 782 -19.47 -5.01 22.10
N MET A 783 -18.73 -4.73 21.03
CA MET A 783 -19.06 -3.64 20.11
C MET A 783 -20.43 -3.87 19.45
N THR A 784 -20.72 -5.09 19.00
CA THR A 784 -22.00 -5.43 18.35
C THR A 784 -23.16 -5.27 19.31
N ALA A 785 -23.03 -5.74 20.55
CA ALA A 785 -24.02 -5.51 21.61
C ALA A 785 -24.23 -4.01 21.87
N SER A 786 -23.15 -3.25 21.95
CA SER A 786 -23.19 -1.81 22.15
C SER A 786 -23.84 -1.06 20.97
N ILE A 787 -23.70 -1.53 19.73
CA ILE A 787 -24.40 -0.99 18.55
C ILE A 787 -25.92 -1.19 18.74
N GLN A 788 -26.35 -2.38 19.16
CA GLN A 788 -27.76 -2.67 19.38
C GLN A 788 -28.34 -1.76 20.47
N GLU A 789 -27.70 -1.67 21.64
CA GLU A 789 -28.13 -0.84 22.74
C GLU A 789 -28.24 0.64 22.42
N ASP A 790 -27.18 1.22 21.84
CA ASP A 790 -27.16 2.64 21.48
C ASP A 790 -28.17 2.98 20.38
N THR A 791 -28.36 2.08 19.41
CA THR A 791 -29.35 2.23 18.33
C THR A 791 -30.75 2.28 18.93
N ILE A 792 -31.12 1.31 19.77
CA ILE A 792 -32.44 1.21 20.38
C ILE A 792 -32.67 2.38 21.34
N ARG A 793 -31.70 2.72 22.19
CA ARG A 793 -31.78 3.89 23.08
C ARG A 793 -32.05 5.18 22.30
N LEU A 794 -31.35 5.43 21.20
CA LEU A 794 -31.56 6.64 20.39
C LEU A 794 -32.94 6.62 19.72
N LEU A 795 -33.39 5.50 19.17
CA LEU A 795 -34.68 5.40 18.48
C LEU A 795 -35.85 5.65 19.40
N TYR A 796 -35.81 5.16 20.63
CA TYR A 796 -36.87 5.47 21.61
C TYR A 796 -36.95 6.94 22.04
N HIS A 797 -35.82 7.68 21.93
CA HIS A 797 -35.73 9.08 22.32
C HIS A 797 -35.77 10.08 21.14
N VAL A 798 -35.86 9.61 19.89
CA VAL A 798 -35.99 10.47 18.72
C VAL A 798 -37.24 11.35 18.82
N LYS A 799 -37.08 12.68 18.70
CA LYS A 799 -38.19 13.65 18.64
C LYS A 799 -38.28 14.24 17.22
N ILE A 800 -39.52 14.49 16.79
CA ILE A 800 -39.83 15.07 15.48
C ILE A 800 -39.63 16.57 15.57
N GLU A 801 -38.39 17.07 15.40
CA GLU A 801 -38.17 18.51 15.40
C GLU A 801 -37.65 19.07 14.07
N GLN A 802 -37.10 18.31 13.15
CA GLN A 802 -36.62 18.78 11.81
C GLN A 802 -36.36 17.62 10.85
N LYS A 803 -36.10 17.91 9.54
CA LYS A 803 -35.56 16.96 8.57
C LYS A 803 -34.35 16.23 9.14
N VAL A 804 -34.42 14.94 9.28
CA VAL A 804 -33.31 14.11 9.73
C VAL A 804 -32.34 13.99 8.55
N GLU A 805 -31.25 14.74 8.61
CA GLU A 805 -30.16 14.68 7.63
C GLU A 805 -29.07 13.75 8.14
N ARG A 806 -28.48 12.97 7.23
CA ARG A 806 -27.34 12.12 7.55
C ARG A 806 -26.09 12.99 7.67
N GLU A 807 -25.33 12.83 8.75
CA GLU A 807 -24.07 13.53 9.00
C GLU A 807 -22.94 12.53 9.13
N GLN A 808 -21.79 12.85 8.55
CA GLN A 808 -20.57 12.06 8.75
C GLN A 808 -20.11 12.17 10.22
N VAL A 809 -19.83 11.04 10.84
CA VAL A 809 -19.37 10.94 12.23
C VAL A 809 -17.98 11.56 12.41
N ALA A 810 -17.13 11.47 11.41
CA ALA A 810 -15.79 12.03 11.43
C ALA A 810 -15.42 12.65 10.08
N LYS A 811 -14.64 13.75 10.14
CA LYS A 811 -14.09 14.37 8.93
C LYS A 811 -12.75 13.72 8.59
N VAL A 812 -12.62 13.23 7.38
CA VAL A 812 -11.34 12.75 6.85
C VAL A 812 -10.35 13.93 6.81
N THR A 813 -9.18 13.75 7.40
CA THR A 813 -8.11 14.75 7.42
C THR A 813 -6.94 14.40 6.50
N GLY A 814 -6.84 13.14 6.09
CA GLY A 814 -5.82 12.66 5.17
C GLY A 814 -5.83 11.15 5.00
N THR A 815 -5.03 10.69 4.07
CA THR A 815 -4.74 9.28 3.85
C THR A 815 -3.23 9.05 4.05
N ASN A 816 -2.83 7.85 4.42
CA ASN A 816 -1.41 7.54 4.63
C ASN A 816 -0.60 7.46 3.32
N LYS A 817 -1.27 7.51 2.19
CA LYS A 817 -0.66 7.42 0.85
C LYS A 817 -1.10 8.57 -0.08
N ASP A 818 -1.52 9.71 0.47
CA ASP A 818 -1.94 10.88 -0.31
C ASP A 818 -0.77 11.43 -1.16
N GLU A 819 -0.85 11.25 -2.47
CA GLU A 819 0.05 11.86 -3.46
C GLU A 819 -0.37 13.29 -3.85
N SER A 820 -1.47 13.82 -3.28
CA SER A 820 -2.12 15.07 -3.69
C SER A 820 -1.34 16.36 -3.40
N ALA A 821 -0.22 16.28 -2.73
CA ALA A 821 0.67 17.42 -2.57
C ALA A 821 1.64 17.61 -3.75
N THR A 822 1.56 16.80 -4.80
CA THR A 822 2.37 16.94 -5.99
C THR A 822 1.61 17.63 -7.11
N ASN A 823 1.93 18.93 -7.30
CA ASN A 823 2.21 19.46 -8.61
C ASN A 823 1.09 19.49 -9.65
N THR A 824 0.04 20.19 -9.35
CA THR A 824 -0.29 21.23 -10.32
C THR A 824 0.79 22.30 -10.16
N PRO A 825 1.56 22.66 -11.23
CA PRO A 825 2.35 23.86 -11.18
C PRO A 825 1.38 24.98 -10.81
N LYS A 826 1.51 25.52 -9.59
CA LYS A 826 0.84 26.77 -9.27
C LYS A 826 1.35 27.72 -10.34
N LYS A 827 0.54 27.97 -11.37
CA LYS A 827 0.75 29.13 -12.22
C LYS A 827 0.96 30.26 -11.25
N ARG A 828 2.18 30.79 -11.22
CA ARG A 828 2.48 31.96 -10.42
C ARG A 828 1.42 32.98 -10.76
N ALA A 829 0.50 33.21 -9.86
CA ALA A 829 -0.39 34.34 -9.95
C ALA A 829 0.53 35.56 -9.92
N ALA A 830 0.70 36.19 -11.05
CA ALA A 830 1.51 37.38 -11.31
C ALA A 830 3.02 37.22 -11.02
N ALA A 831 3.85 37.54 -11.98
CA ALA A 831 5.30 37.68 -11.83
C ALA A 831 5.56 38.58 -10.60
N LYS A 832 6.42 38.11 -9.67
CA LYS A 832 6.81 38.86 -8.46
C LYS A 832 7.54 40.11 -8.96
N VAL A 833 6.84 41.26 -8.89
CA VAL A 833 7.38 42.54 -9.32
C VAL A 833 8.34 43.03 -8.23
N TYR A 834 9.62 43.14 -8.58
CA TYR A 834 10.63 43.64 -7.66
C TYR A 834 10.55 45.18 -7.53
N PRO A 835 11.04 45.77 -6.44
CA PRO A 835 10.92 47.23 -6.18
C PRO A 835 11.46 48.09 -7.32
N ASN A 836 12.42 47.62 -8.09
CA ASN A 836 13.07 48.40 -9.19
C ASN A 836 12.50 48.05 -10.58
N ASP A 837 11.58 47.09 -10.69
CA ASP A 837 10.95 46.76 -11.97
C ASP A 837 9.96 47.84 -12.45
N PRO A 838 9.65 47.92 -13.73
CA PRO A 838 8.60 48.81 -14.26
C PRO A 838 7.25 48.44 -13.62
N CYS A 839 6.52 49.43 -13.21
CA CYS A 839 5.22 49.18 -12.54
C CYS A 839 4.20 48.59 -13.52
N PRO A 840 3.53 47.47 -13.16
CA PRO A 840 2.54 46.81 -14.04
C PRO A 840 1.32 47.66 -14.35
N CYS A 841 1.11 48.80 -13.68
CA CYS A 841 0.03 49.73 -13.99
C CYS A 841 0.28 50.55 -15.28
N GLY A 842 1.40 50.38 -15.97
CA GLY A 842 1.72 51.11 -17.20
C GLY A 842 2.19 52.54 -17.04
N SER A 843 2.47 52.99 -15.80
CA SER A 843 2.86 54.40 -15.49
C SER A 843 4.30 54.75 -15.88
N GLY A 844 5.11 53.82 -16.38
CA GLY A 844 6.52 53.99 -16.70
C GLY A 844 7.45 54.21 -15.52
N LYS A 845 6.93 54.24 -14.28
CA LYS A 845 7.71 54.40 -13.05
C LYS A 845 8.09 53.04 -12.45
N LYS A 846 9.19 53.02 -11.65
CA LYS A 846 9.58 51.83 -10.91
C LYS A 846 8.49 51.47 -9.88
N TYR A 847 8.27 50.15 -9.65
CA TYR A 847 7.18 49.63 -8.76
C TYR A 847 7.19 50.30 -7.38
N LYS A 848 8.38 50.44 -6.74
CA LYS A 848 8.54 51.11 -5.44
C LYS A 848 8.12 52.59 -5.44
N GLN A 849 8.06 53.24 -6.60
CA GLN A 849 7.71 54.65 -6.77
C GLN A 849 6.26 54.85 -7.25
N CYS A 850 5.54 53.76 -7.47
CA CYS A 850 4.17 53.77 -7.94
C CYS A 850 3.27 52.89 -7.06
N CYS A 851 2.73 51.78 -7.56
CA CYS A 851 1.80 50.89 -6.84
C CYS A 851 2.44 50.18 -5.61
N GLY A 852 3.76 50.02 -5.61
CA GLY A 852 4.50 49.42 -4.48
C GLY A 852 4.81 50.42 -3.35
N ARG A 853 4.42 51.70 -3.43
CA ARG A 853 4.70 52.74 -2.42
C ARG A 853 3.95 52.50 -1.10
N ASN A 854 2.77 51.88 -1.16
CA ASN A 854 1.91 51.60 -0.02
C ASN A 854 1.96 50.15 0.47
N ALA A 855 2.80 49.29 -0.14
CA ALA A 855 2.95 47.87 0.24
C ALA A 855 4.05 47.64 1.29
N ALA A 856 4.64 48.72 1.84
CA ALA A 856 5.69 48.67 2.85
C ALA A 856 5.23 49.25 4.21
N GLN A 857 3.93 49.08 4.52
CA GLN A 857 3.39 49.30 5.91
C GLN A 857 2.75 47.99 6.40
#